data_e74eed9c81abc4c88a8db9cff5b73f32
#
_entry.id   e74eed9c81abc4c88a8db9cff5b73f32
#
_cell.length_a   1.000
_cell.length_b   1.000
_cell.length_c   1.000
_cell.angle_alpha   90.00
_cell.angle_beta   90.00
_cell.angle_gamma   90.00
#
_symmetry.space_group_name_H-M   'P 1'
#
loop_
_entity.id
_entity.type
_entity.pdbx_description
1 polymer ?
#
loop_
_entity_poly.entity_id
_entity_poly.type
_entity_poly.pdbx_seq_one_letter_code
_entity_poly.pdbx_strand_id
1 'polypeptide(L)'
;MTTVSSCIEVAIALPVYSTYVYSVPENLVALVSTGKRVLVPFGRRRVTGYILGVCKDTDQGKIKNILDILDEEPLFPSSMIPFFRWTADYYLHPIGDVIKCALPGGLNIYDFTAIAITKNGEEALSENSLTPLGREILNLLKEASCGLKKLREKLNNKIPNALIYDMKHQGLIVHERELRGGITKPKTQRHVSLINANIPMDSLSASKQKIIEAIKSQGEVSASKLKKLVPSAPKLIKHLEADRYISIFNKQVYRDPLGEFIKPDTPQRLTGEQSRVVSKVIRTLGGKFSTFLLTGVTGSGKTEVYMHIAAKAIDSGYSVLVLVPEIALISQTERRFRARFGDRVAILHSGLSAGERYDQWVRIARGEVSIAIGARSAVFAPLTNIGVIIVDEEHDTSYKQDSRLRYNARDLAVVRAKQQNAVALLGSATPSIQSYYNVKIEKFKGVTLKERVEKRSLPKVTVVDLRKSRDVRGSRRFITPELYEAMETTFGRGEQALLFLNRRGFASYPVCSACGEAIRCKNCDISLTLHQKANAYKCHYCGFTRASASNCISCGSSKIMLLGLGTEKVEATVKMLFPQASVARMDRDTTRRKGSMIKILKGVRNRTIDVLVGTQMVAKGHDFPNITLVGIICADLSLNFPDFRAGERTFQLLAQVSGRAGRGAVPGRVILQTYNPDHFSILSASEQDLKPFYKVEIGFRKSLNYPPFSRVAQIKISGKNKEKTRQHAETVGDLCHTLKQKNRSLSKTLEILGPIEAPLFKIAKKYRWQILLKGLEVRALHRFLNNLWLENRAIINRRDVKVVLDVDPIFMM
;
A
#
# COMPACT_ATOMS: atom_id res chain seq x y z
N MET A 1 -42.57 -11.36 32.19
CA MET A 1 -41.18 -10.89 31.98
C MET A 1 -40.97 -10.76 30.50
N THR A 2 -41.08 -9.57 29.94
CA THR A 2 -40.81 -9.28 28.54
C THR A 2 -39.31 -9.43 28.32
N THR A 3 -38.92 -10.50 27.61
CA THR A 3 -37.54 -10.72 27.16
C THR A 3 -37.11 -9.55 26.30
N VAL A 4 -36.22 -8.72 26.83
CA VAL A 4 -35.59 -7.65 26.06
C VAL A 4 -34.67 -8.31 25.03
N SER A 5 -35.19 -8.52 23.83
CA SER A 5 -34.37 -9.02 22.71
C SER A 5 -33.33 -7.96 22.37
N SER A 6 -32.05 -8.20 22.68
CA SER A 6 -30.99 -7.29 22.31
C SER A 6 -30.72 -7.37 20.81
N CYS A 7 -30.81 -6.22 20.13
CA CYS A 7 -30.52 -6.11 18.73
C CYS A 7 -29.10 -5.52 18.51
N ILE A 8 -28.46 -5.89 17.42
CA ILE A 8 -27.16 -5.39 17.04
C ILE A 8 -27.14 -4.86 15.61
N GLU A 9 -26.42 -3.76 15.40
CA GLU A 9 -26.11 -3.25 14.08
C GLU A 9 -24.88 -3.96 13.51
N VAL A 10 -24.99 -4.48 12.30
CA VAL A 10 -23.98 -5.30 11.65
C VAL A 10 -23.62 -4.75 10.28
N ALA A 11 -22.34 -4.56 10.03
CA ALA A 11 -21.77 -4.31 8.70
C ALA A 11 -21.40 -5.65 8.05
N ILE A 12 -22.01 -5.98 6.91
CA ILE A 12 -21.78 -7.25 6.22
C ILE A 12 -20.53 -7.19 5.35
N ALA A 13 -19.68 -8.22 5.40
CA ALA A 13 -18.43 -8.33 4.62
C ALA A 13 -18.67 -8.60 3.11
N LEU A 14 -19.69 -7.96 2.54
CA LEU A 14 -20.06 -7.99 1.13
C LEU A 14 -20.16 -6.55 0.59
N PRO A 15 -20.15 -6.35 -0.75
CA PRO A 15 -20.24 -5.01 -1.35
C PRO A 15 -21.67 -4.42 -1.26
N VAL A 16 -22.19 -4.31 -0.06
CA VAL A 16 -23.49 -3.69 0.27
C VAL A 16 -23.28 -2.44 1.10
N TYR A 17 -23.97 -1.34 0.75
CA TYR A 17 -23.71 -0.02 1.34
C TYR A 17 -24.43 0.19 2.67
N SER A 18 -25.54 -0.53 2.88
CA SER A 18 -26.32 -0.45 4.11
C SER A 18 -25.76 -1.34 5.21
N THR A 19 -25.93 -0.93 6.44
CA THR A 19 -25.83 -1.80 7.62
C THR A 19 -27.18 -2.46 7.89
N TYR A 20 -27.18 -3.54 8.65
CA TYR A 20 -28.36 -4.33 8.93
C TYR A 20 -28.49 -4.58 10.43
N VAL A 21 -29.74 -4.64 10.92
CA VAL A 21 -30.04 -4.99 12.31
C VAL A 21 -30.37 -6.48 12.40
N TYR A 22 -29.80 -7.14 13.40
CA TYR A 22 -30.04 -8.55 13.70
C TYR A 22 -30.39 -8.70 15.18
N SER A 23 -31.30 -9.64 15.48
CA SER A 23 -31.62 -10.06 16.85
C SER A 23 -30.53 -11.02 17.36
N VAL A 24 -30.31 -10.99 18.66
CA VAL A 24 -29.32 -11.84 19.33
C VAL A 24 -30.04 -12.91 20.14
N PRO A 25 -29.83 -14.22 19.88
CA PRO A 25 -30.35 -15.31 20.72
C PRO A 25 -29.84 -15.18 22.16
N GLU A 26 -30.66 -15.56 23.14
CA GLU A 26 -30.37 -15.42 24.58
C GLU A 26 -29.01 -16.02 24.98
N ASN A 27 -28.69 -17.21 24.44
CA ASN A 27 -27.43 -17.89 24.71
C ASN A 27 -26.19 -17.17 24.17
N LEU A 28 -26.35 -16.19 23.27
CA LEU A 28 -25.25 -15.42 22.67
C LEU A 28 -25.14 -13.99 23.24
N VAL A 29 -26.11 -13.51 24.00
CA VAL A 29 -26.16 -12.13 24.50
C VAL A 29 -24.92 -11.75 25.31
N ALA A 30 -24.46 -12.61 26.20
CA ALA A 30 -23.27 -12.38 27.03
C ALA A 30 -21.98 -12.30 26.23
N LEU A 31 -21.96 -12.83 25.02
CA LEU A 31 -20.77 -12.87 24.14
C LEU A 31 -20.72 -11.67 23.19
N VAL A 32 -21.79 -10.87 23.07
CA VAL A 32 -21.90 -9.75 22.17
C VAL A 32 -20.99 -8.61 22.63
N SER A 33 -20.09 -8.17 21.76
CA SER A 33 -19.38 -6.90 21.95
C SER A 33 -19.01 -6.26 20.59
N THR A 34 -18.99 -4.94 20.57
CA THR A 34 -18.59 -4.15 19.39
C THR A 34 -17.20 -4.55 18.92
N GLY A 35 -17.03 -4.70 17.60
CA GLY A 35 -15.74 -5.07 17.01
C GLY A 35 -15.53 -6.57 16.84
N LYS A 36 -16.43 -7.42 17.32
CA LYS A 36 -16.43 -8.88 17.04
C LYS A 36 -17.08 -9.17 15.69
N ARG A 37 -16.68 -10.30 15.10
CA ARG A 37 -17.34 -10.86 13.93
C ARG A 37 -18.52 -11.73 14.33
N VAL A 38 -19.55 -11.70 13.51
CA VAL A 38 -20.74 -12.57 13.64
C VAL A 38 -21.00 -13.29 12.34
N LEU A 39 -21.54 -14.48 12.41
CA LEU A 39 -22.09 -15.20 11.28
C LEU A 39 -23.58 -14.84 11.18
N VAL A 40 -24.00 -14.29 10.04
CA VAL A 40 -25.38 -13.83 9.84
C VAL A 40 -25.99 -14.41 8.57
N PRO A 41 -27.33 -14.66 8.57
CA PRO A 41 -28.05 -15.01 7.35
C PRO A 41 -28.25 -13.76 6.48
N PHE A 42 -27.80 -13.78 5.23
CA PHE A 42 -28.01 -12.71 4.26
C PHE A 42 -28.57 -13.25 2.95
N GLY A 43 -29.82 -13.00 2.68
CA GLY A 43 -30.58 -13.69 1.66
C GLY A 43 -30.60 -15.20 1.92
N ARG A 44 -30.08 -15.97 0.96
CA ARG A 44 -29.96 -17.44 1.07
C ARG A 44 -28.55 -17.90 1.53
N ARG A 45 -27.68 -16.98 1.98
CA ARG A 45 -26.28 -17.26 2.30
C ARG A 45 -25.99 -16.94 3.76
N ARG A 46 -25.00 -17.63 4.32
CA ARG A 46 -24.39 -17.29 5.61
C ARG A 46 -23.10 -16.52 5.31
N VAL A 47 -22.93 -15.38 5.93
CA VAL A 47 -21.79 -14.49 5.70
C VAL A 47 -21.28 -13.89 7.01
N THR A 48 -20.01 -13.53 7.03
CA THR A 48 -19.43 -12.75 8.13
C THR A 48 -19.99 -11.34 8.13
N GLY A 49 -20.42 -10.88 9.28
CA GLY A 49 -20.67 -9.48 9.61
C GLY A 49 -19.74 -8.99 10.71
N TYR A 50 -19.73 -7.68 10.93
CA TYR A 50 -18.97 -7.00 11.99
C TYR A 50 -19.95 -6.23 12.86
N ILE A 51 -19.91 -6.43 14.18
CA ILE A 51 -20.76 -5.73 15.14
C ILE A 51 -20.29 -4.29 15.25
N LEU A 52 -21.16 -3.34 14.91
CA LEU A 52 -20.89 -1.90 15.01
C LEU A 52 -21.43 -1.31 16.32
N GLY A 53 -22.44 -1.91 16.92
CA GLY A 53 -23.02 -1.46 18.17
C GLY A 53 -24.26 -2.26 18.53
N VAL A 54 -24.74 -2.05 19.75
CA VAL A 54 -26.03 -2.57 20.23
C VAL A 54 -27.10 -1.53 19.91
N CYS A 55 -28.20 -1.94 19.33
CA CYS A 55 -29.36 -1.10 19.06
C CYS A 55 -30.42 -1.28 20.17
N LYS A 56 -31.16 -0.23 20.46
CA LYS A 56 -32.43 -0.38 21.18
C LYS A 56 -33.48 -0.96 20.21
N ASP A 57 -34.43 -1.73 20.74
CA ASP A 57 -35.49 -2.38 19.97
C ASP A 57 -36.06 -1.45 18.90
N THR A 58 -36.04 -1.90 17.66
CA THR A 58 -36.67 -1.18 16.56
C THR A 58 -37.92 -1.94 16.15
N ASP A 59 -39.02 -1.25 16.07
CA ASP A 59 -40.37 -1.72 15.63
C ASP A 59 -40.41 -2.17 14.15
N GLN A 60 -39.30 -2.60 13.58
CA GLN A 60 -39.15 -2.99 12.19
C GLN A 60 -39.21 -4.50 12.00
N GLY A 61 -40.41 -5.00 11.73
CA GLY A 61 -40.65 -6.30 11.11
C GLY A 61 -39.91 -7.52 11.70
N LYS A 62 -40.02 -8.71 11.12
CA LYS A 62 -39.29 -9.93 11.53
C LYS A 62 -37.80 -9.78 11.35
N ILE A 63 -37.10 -9.32 12.40
CA ILE A 63 -35.63 -9.25 12.44
C ILE A 63 -35.06 -10.67 12.52
N LYS A 64 -34.05 -11.00 11.66
CA LYS A 64 -33.40 -12.30 11.66
C LYS A 64 -32.40 -12.41 12.80
N ASN A 65 -32.27 -13.59 13.38
CA ASN A 65 -31.25 -13.88 14.37
C ASN A 65 -29.86 -13.99 13.76
N ILE A 66 -28.81 -13.60 14.51
CA ILE A 66 -27.44 -14.03 14.22
C ILE A 66 -27.35 -15.55 14.41
N LEU A 67 -26.38 -16.16 13.71
CA LEU A 67 -26.16 -17.60 13.77
C LEU A 67 -25.09 -17.99 14.79
N ASP A 68 -24.02 -17.15 14.89
CA ASP A 68 -22.88 -17.42 15.76
C ASP A 68 -22.02 -16.17 15.94
N ILE A 69 -21.23 -16.14 17.02
CA ILE A 69 -20.18 -15.14 17.29
C ILE A 69 -18.84 -15.82 17.04
N LEU A 70 -18.02 -15.23 16.15
CA LEU A 70 -16.82 -15.87 15.60
C LEU A 70 -15.53 -15.55 16.37
N ASP A 71 -15.57 -14.61 17.30
CA ASP A 71 -14.40 -14.12 18.05
C ASP A 71 -14.63 -14.16 19.56
N GLU A 72 -13.62 -14.59 20.29
CA GLU A 72 -13.61 -14.48 21.76
C GLU A 72 -13.43 -13.03 22.21
N GLU A 73 -12.54 -12.30 21.54
CA GLU A 73 -12.20 -10.89 21.81
C GLU A 73 -12.51 -10.00 20.60
N PRO A 74 -12.79 -8.70 20.81
CA PRO A 74 -12.97 -7.76 19.71
C PRO A 74 -11.70 -7.62 18.85
N LEU A 75 -11.86 -7.64 17.53
CA LEU A 75 -10.76 -7.43 16.58
C LEU A 75 -10.37 -5.96 16.44
N PHE A 76 -11.24 -5.04 16.82
CA PHE A 76 -10.98 -3.60 16.82
C PHE A 76 -11.84 -2.90 17.89
N PRO A 77 -11.35 -1.80 18.48
CA PRO A 77 -12.09 -1.05 19.49
C PRO A 77 -13.25 -0.25 18.86
N SER A 78 -14.27 0.04 19.67
CA SER A 78 -15.44 0.83 19.25
C SER A 78 -15.07 2.23 18.75
N SER A 79 -13.99 2.81 19.26
CA SER A 79 -13.44 4.11 18.83
C SER A 79 -13.03 4.15 17.34
N MET A 80 -12.86 3.00 16.68
CA MET A 80 -12.58 2.93 15.24
C MET A 80 -13.83 3.00 14.35
N ILE A 81 -15.03 2.83 14.89
CA ILE A 81 -16.26 2.83 14.09
C ILE A 81 -16.49 4.18 13.37
N PRO A 82 -16.36 5.34 14.04
CA PRO A 82 -16.48 6.62 13.36
C PRO A 82 -15.45 6.77 12.22
N PHE A 83 -14.25 6.22 12.38
CA PHE A 83 -13.21 6.22 11.37
C PHE A 83 -13.58 5.33 10.16
N PHE A 84 -14.13 4.15 10.39
CA PHE A 84 -14.61 3.28 9.32
C PHE A 84 -15.81 3.89 8.57
N ARG A 85 -16.77 4.48 9.29
CA ARG A 85 -17.91 5.18 8.68
C ARG A 85 -17.43 6.35 7.82
N TRP A 86 -16.58 7.21 8.36
CA TRP A 86 -16.02 8.32 7.60
C TRP A 86 -15.28 7.86 6.33
N THR A 87 -14.50 6.78 6.44
CA THR A 87 -13.77 6.20 5.31
C THR A 87 -14.72 5.64 4.25
N ALA A 88 -15.79 4.95 4.68
CA ALA A 88 -16.82 4.44 3.79
C ALA A 88 -17.55 5.55 3.03
N ASP A 89 -17.95 6.60 3.75
CA ASP A 89 -18.67 7.74 3.19
C ASP A 89 -17.79 8.54 2.23
N TYR A 90 -16.56 8.87 2.63
CA TYR A 90 -15.67 9.70 1.82
C TYR A 90 -15.26 9.03 0.50
N TYR A 91 -14.96 7.73 0.54
CA TYR A 91 -14.54 6.96 -0.65
C TYR A 91 -15.71 6.27 -1.35
N LEU A 92 -16.94 6.51 -0.93
CA LEU A 92 -18.16 5.89 -1.48
C LEU A 92 -18.02 4.37 -1.60
N HIS A 93 -17.64 3.74 -0.49
CA HIS A 93 -17.34 2.31 -0.44
C HIS A 93 -18.14 1.63 0.69
N PRO A 94 -18.63 0.38 0.50
CA PRO A 94 -19.34 -0.35 1.54
C PRO A 94 -18.54 -0.46 2.84
N ILE A 95 -19.15 -0.12 3.98
CA ILE A 95 -18.47 -0.14 5.29
C ILE A 95 -17.95 -1.54 5.65
N GLY A 96 -18.69 -2.60 5.32
CA GLY A 96 -18.23 -3.97 5.56
C GLY A 96 -16.97 -4.32 4.77
N ASP A 97 -16.81 -3.80 3.54
CA ASP A 97 -15.59 -3.96 2.76
C ASP A 97 -14.44 -3.08 3.29
N VAL A 98 -14.75 -1.91 3.86
CA VAL A 98 -13.74 -1.07 4.55
C VAL A 98 -13.15 -1.82 5.73
N ILE A 99 -14.00 -2.38 6.61
CA ILE A 99 -13.55 -3.17 7.78
C ILE A 99 -12.78 -4.41 7.31
N LYS A 100 -13.28 -5.12 6.29
CA LYS A 100 -12.59 -6.27 5.68
C LYS A 100 -11.21 -5.92 5.11
N CYS A 101 -11.05 -4.72 4.56
CA CYS A 101 -9.76 -4.22 4.06
C CYS A 101 -8.80 -3.88 5.20
N ALA A 102 -9.32 -3.41 6.33
CA ALA A 102 -8.56 -3.06 7.53
C ALA A 102 -7.99 -4.30 8.22
N LEU A 103 -8.78 -5.35 8.37
CA LEU A 103 -8.45 -6.56 9.11
C LEU A 103 -7.42 -7.45 8.40
N PRO A 104 -6.66 -8.27 9.14
CA PRO A 104 -5.81 -9.31 8.56
C PRO A 104 -6.58 -10.22 7.62
N GLY A 105 -5.95 -10.64 6.51
CA GLY A 105 -6.59 -11.54 5.55
C GLY A 105 -6.84 -12.93 6.12
N GLY A 106 -7.84 -13.65 5.55
CA GLY A 106 -8.12 -15.05 5.90
C GLY A 106 -9.00 -15.25 7.14
N LEU A 107 -9.51 -14.19 7.74
CA LEU A 107 -10.36 -14.25 8.93
C LEU A 107 -11.84 -14.56 8.61
N ASN A 108 -12.37 -14.06 7.49
CA ASN A 108 -13.79 -14.13 7.19
C ASN A 108 -14.23 -15.54 6.78
N ILE A 109 -15.41 -15.93 7.23
CA ILE A 109 -16.10 -17.17 6.92
C ILE A 109 -17.30 -16.84 6.01
N TYR A 110 -17.57 -17.68 5.03
CA TYR A 110 -18.69 -17.50 4.10
C TYR A 110 -19.16 -18.85 3.54
N ASP A 111 -20.42 -18.93 3.11
CA ASP A 111 -20.95 -20.06 2.39
C ASP A 111 -20.22 -20.22 1.06
N PHE A 112 -19.72 -21.41 0.86
CA PHE A 112 -19.08 -21.84 -0.36
C PHE A 112 -19.85 -23.03 -0.92
N THR A 113 -20.21 -22.98 -2.20
CA THR A 113 -20.82 -24.11 -2.87
C THR A 113 -19.69 -25.02 -3.35
N ALA A 114 -19.52 -26.15 -2.67
CA ALA A 114 -18.64 -27.23 -3.07
C ALA A 114 -19.39 -28.20 -3.97
N ILE A 115 -18.69 -28.84 -4.87
CA ILE A 115 -19.11 -30.04 -5.57
C ILE A 115 -18.51 -31.22 -4.80
N ALA A 116 -19.33 -32.12 -4.33
CA ALA A 116 -18.92 -33.32 -3.65
C ALA A 116 -19.35 -34.55 -4.46
N ILE A 117 -18.62 -35.62 -4.37
CA ILE A 117 -18.99 -36.93 -4.93
C ILE A 117 -20.09 -37.55 -4.05
N THR A 118 -21.03 -38.25 -4.68
CA THR A 118 -22.08 -39.03 -3.96
C THR A 118 -21.67 -40.48 -3.86
N LYS A 119 -22.42 -41.29 -3.09
CA LYS A 119 -22.23 -42.76 -3.08
C LYS A 119 -22.35 -43.38 -4.46
N ASN A 120 -23.37 -42.98 -5.24
CA ASN A 120 -23.54 -43.41 -6.63
C ASN A 120 -22.35 -42.97 -7.51
N GLY A 121 -21.73 -41.83 -7.24
CA GLY A 121 -20.53 -41.37 -7.95
C GLY A 121 -19.29 -42.19 -7.59
N GLU A 122 -19.16 -42.65 -6.36
CA GLU A 122 -18.09 -43.55 -5.93
C GLU A 122 -18.27 -44.93 -6.56
N GLU A 123 -19.48 -45.47 -6.61
CA GLU A 123 -19.81 -46.74 -7.27
C GLU A 123 -19.55 -46.69 -8.78
N ALA A 124 -19.95 -45.58 -9.43
CA ALA A 124 -19.71 -45.36 -10.85
C ALA A 124 -18.23 -45.31 -11.24
N LEU A 125 -17.31 -45.01 -10.32
CA LEU A 125 -15.86 -45.09 -10.56
C LEU A 125 -15.39 -46.51 -10.81
N SER A 126 -16.10 -47.51 -10.26
CA SER A 126 -15.80 -48.95 -10.45
C SER A 126 -16.39 -49.47 -11.75
N GLU A 127 -17.33 -48.80 -12.36
CA GLU A 127 -17.98 -49.15 -13.62
C GLU A 127 -17.35 -48.44 -14.82
N ASN A 128 -17.39 -49.11 -15.99
CA ASN A 128 -16.78 -48.53 -17.22
C ASN A 128 -17.68 -47.56 -17.98
N SER A 129 -18.75 -47.07 -17.36
CA SER A 129 -19.79 -46.23 -18.02
C SER A 129 -19.45 -44.75 -18.11
N LEU A 130 -18.36 -44.28 -17.49
CA LEU A 130 -18.00 -42.88 -17.39
C LEU A 130 -17.12 -42.38 -18.54
N THR A 131 -17.36 -41.15 -18.98
CA THR A 131 -16.43 -40.47 -19.87
C THR A 131 -15.06 -40.27 -19.20
N PRO A 132 -13.93 -40.26 -19.93
CA PRO A 132 -12.61 -40.05 -19.32
C PRO A 132 -12.55 -38.77 -18.43
N LEU A 133 -13.14 -37.67 -18.87
CA LEU A 133 -13.18 -36.42 -18.12
C LEU A 133 -14.11 -36.53 -16.89
N GLY A 134 -15.22 -37.25 -16.98
CA GLY A 134 -16.11 -37.52 -15.85
C GLY A 134 -15.40 -38.32 -14.75
N ARG A 135 -14.62 -39.34 -15.15
CA ARG A 135 -13.80 -40.15 -14.24
C ARG A 135 -12.71 -39.32 -13.54
N GLU A 136 -12.03 -38.44 -14.29
CA GLU A 136 -11.06 -37.49 -13.69
C GLU A 136 -11.69 -36.55 -12.66
N ILE A 137 -12.89 -36.03 -12.96
CA ILE A 137 -13.65 -35.17 -12.04
C ILE A 137 -14.00 -35.91 -10.76
N LEU A 138 -14.55 -37.15 -10.86
CA LEU A 138 -14.94 -37.92 -9.68
C LEU A 138 -13.71 -38.33 -8.84
N ASN A 139 -12.61 -38.72 -9.43
CA ASN A 139 -11.37 -39.02 -8.73
C ASN A 139 -10.84 -37.80 -7.94
N LEU A 140 -10.86 -36.60 -8.53
CA LEU A 140 -10.48 -35.39 -7.82
C LEU A 140 -11.45 -35.05 -6.67
N LEU A 141 -12.75 -35.33 -6.84
CA LEU A 141 -13.77 -35.08 -5.81
C LEU A 141 -13.75 -36.12 -4.69
N LYS A 142 -13.27 -37.34 -4.95
CA LYS A 142 -13.04 -38.38 -3.94
C LYS A 142 -11.97 -37.95 -2.93
N GLU A 143 -10.92 -37.25 -3.38
CA GLU A 143 -9.90 -36.73 -2.47
C GLU A 143 -10.44 -35.60 -1.57
N ALA A 144 -11.21 -34.68 -2.13
CA ALA A 144 -11.83 -33.60 -1.38
C ALA A 144 -12.88 -32.87 -2.21
N SER A 145 -13.98 -32.43 -1.56
CA SER A 145 -14.95 -31.51 -2.16
C SER A 145 -14.28 -30.21 -2.60
N CYS A 146 -14.65 -29.66 -3.74
CA CYS A 146 -14.10 -28.41 -4.20
C CYS A 146 -15.07 -27.58 -5.06
N GLY A 147 -14.84 -26.28 -5.18
CA GLY A 147 -15.65 -25.43 -6.06
C GLY A 147 -15.31 -25.62 -7.53
N LEU A 148 -16.29 -25.38 -8.39
CA LEU A 148 -16.16 -25.51 -9.85
C LEU A 148 -14.96 -24.78 -10.43
N LYS A 149 -14.61 -23.60 -9.88
CA LYS A 149 -13.45 -22.83 -10.34
C LYS A 149 -12.13 -23.59 -10.07
N LYS A 150 -11.95 -24.16 -8.87
CA LYS A 150 -10.76 -24.94 -8.51
C LYS A 150 -10.68 -26.24 -9.29
N LEU A 151 -11.83 -26.86 -9.53
CA LEU A 151 -11.93 -28.06 -10.36
C LEU A 151 -11.48 -27.76 -11.80
N ARG A 152 -11.93 -26.66 -12.39
CA ARG A 152 -11.49 -26.20 -13.70
C ARG A 152 -10.01 -25.86 -13.76
N GLU A 153 -9.47 -25.20 -12.74
CA GLU A 153 -8.03 -24.88 -12.66
C GLU A 153 -7.18 -26.18 -12.63
N LYS A 154 -7.59 -27.20 -11.87
CA LYS A 154 -6.90 -28.49 -11.82
C LYS A 154 -6.97 -29.26 -13.16
N LEU A 155 -8.04 -29.09 -13.93
CA LEU A 155 -8.27 -29.76 -15.22
C LEU A 155 -8.09 -28.82 -16.42
N ASN A 156 -7.19 -27.85 -16.32
CA ASN A 156 -6.79 -26.94 -17.39
C ASN A 156 -7.98 -26.25 -18.14
N ASN A 157 -9.04 -25.90 -17.41
CA ASN A 157 -10.26 -25.24 -17.94
C ASN A 157 -11.07 -26.05 -18.97
N LYS A 158 -10.89 -27.34 -19.04
CA LYS A 158 -11.55 -28.21 -20.04
C LYS A 158 -12.94 -28.71 -19.64
N ILE A 159 -13.52 -28.25 -18.51
CA ILE A 159 -14.83 -28.74 -18.03
C ILE A 159 -15.99 -27.91 -18.58
N PRO A 160 -16.84 -28.46 -19.47
CA PRO A 160 -18.10 -27.84 -19.91
C PRO A 160 -19.12 -27.74 -18.77
N ASN A 161 -19.94 -26.71 -18.77
CA ASN A 161 -21.06 -26.61 -17.81
C ASN A 161 -22.08 -27.74 -17.96
N ALA A 162 -22.31 -28.19 -19.19
CA ALA A 162 -23.21 -29.30 -19.49
C ALA A 162 -22.81 -30.55 -18.73
N LEU A 163 -21.54 -30.94 -18.78
CA LEU A 163 -21.05 -32.14 -18.09
C LEU A 163 -21.31 -32.09 -16.57
N ILE A 164 -21.08 -30.96 -15.92
CA ILE A 164 -21.37 -30.78 -14.49
C ILE A 164 -22.87 -30.88 -14.20
N TYR A 165 -23.70 -30.36 -15.11
CA TYR A 165 -25.16 -30.46 -15.01
C TYR A 165 -25.61 -31.92 -15.15
N ASP A 166 -25.11 -32.64 -16.18
CA ASP A 166 -25.44 -34.02 -16.45
C ASP A 166 -25.03 -34.96 -15.31
N MET A 167 -23.79 -34.82 -14.80
CA MET A 167 -23.31 -35.60 -13.65
C MET A 167 -24.13 -35.34 -12.40
N LYS A 168 -24.63 -34.12 -12.22
CA LYS A 168 -25.54 -33.80 -11.11
C LYS A 168 -26.91 -34.44 -11.30
N HIS A 169 -27.44 -34.42 -12.52
CA HIS A 169 -28.73 -35.01 -12.87
C HIS A 169 -28.73 -36.53 -12.74
N GLN A 170 -27.60 -37.16 -13.07
CA GLN A 170 -27.33 -38.57 -12.86
C GLN A 170 -27.07 -38.93 -11.37
N GLY A 171 -27.07 -37.94 -10.48
CA GLY A 171 -26.82 -38.18 -9.06
C GLY A 171 -25.38 -38.58 -8.69
N LEU A 172 -24.41 -38.40 -9.59
CA LEU A 172 -23.00 -38.72 -9.38
C LEU A 172 -22.28 -37.68 -8.49
N ILE A 173 -22.73 -36.45 -8.56
CA ILE A 173 -22.21 -35.31 -7.78
C ILE A 173 -23.34 -34.50 -7.14
N VAL A 174 -23.05 -33.87 -6.02
CA VAL A 174 -23.97 -32.99 -5.31
C VAL A 174 -23.33 -31.63 -5.07
N HIS A 175 -24.16 -30.57 -5.04
CA HIS A 175 -23.73 -29.26 -4.63
C HIS A 175 -24.03 -29.06 -3.14
N GLU A 176 -22.97 -29.09 -2.33
CA GLU A 176 -23.08 -28.87 -0.89
C GLU A 176 -22.69 -27.45 -0.50
N ARG A 177 -23.33 -26.93 0.53
CA ARG A 177 -22.97 -25.63 1.13
C ARG A 177 -22.10 -25.85 2.33
N GLU A 178 -20.82 -25.63 2.14
CA GLU A 178 -19.82 -25.67 3.20
C GLU A 178 -19.46 -24.26 3.68
N LEU A 179 -19.17 -24.12 4.97
CA LEU A 179 -18.53 -22.90 5.48
C LEU A 179 -17.05 -22.95 5.19
N ARG A 180 -16.53 -21.96 4.45
CA ARG A 180 -15.10 -21.82 4.17
C ARG A 180 -14.59 -20.48 4.64
N GLY A 181 -13.31 -20.45 5.03
CA GLY A 181 -12.62 -19.27 5.56
C GLY A 181 -12.05 -19.56 6.94
N GLY A 182 -11.70 -18.51 7.67
CA GLY A 182 -11.11 -18.67 9.01
C GLY A 182 -9.77 -19.42 9.03
N ILE A 183 -9.01 -19.35 7.91
CA ILE A 183 -7.75 -20.09 7.73
C ILE A 183 -6.67 -19.59 8.69
N THR A 184 -6.76 -18.32 9.06
CA THR A 184 -5.80 -17.69 9.97
C THR A 184 -6.21 -17.95 11.40
N LYS A 185 -5.39 -18.74 12.09
CA LYS A 185 -5.58 -19.11 13.51
C LYS A 185 -4.39 -18.67 14.36
N PRO A 186 -4.60 -18.40 15.67
CA PRO A 186 -3.50 -18.24 16.60
C PRO A 186 -2.53 -19.41 16.53
N LYS A 187 -1.24 -19.14 16.72
CA LYS A 187 -0.28 -20.22 16.93
C LYS A 187 -0.31 -20.62 18.39
N THR A 188 -0.55 -21.89 18.66
CA THR A 188 -0.46 -22.43 20.02
C THR A 188 0.79 -23.29 20.17
N GLN A 189 1.37 -23.28 21.36
CA GLN A 189 2.49 -24.13 21.74
C GLN A 189 2.16 -24.78 23.07
N ARG A 190 2.49 -26.05 23.20
CA ARG A 190 2.33 -26.77 24.48
C ARG A 190 3.33 -26.22 25.48
N HIS A 191 2.83 -25.76 26.61
CA HIS A 191 3.58 -25.31 27.79
C HIS A 191 3.33 -26.27 28.93
N VAL A 192 4.28 -26.28 29.85
CA VAL A 192 4.29 -27.16 31.00
C VAL A 192 4.53 -26.29 32.23
N SER A 193 3.72 -26.44 33.25
CA SER A 193 3.86 -25.82 34.58
C SER A 193 3.77 -26.84 35.69
N LEU A 194 4.30 -26.53 36.86
CA LEU A 194 4.15 -27.38 38.05
C LEU A 194 2.74 -27.25 38.61
N ILE A 195 2.15 -28.39 39.05
CA ILE A 195 0.91 -28.43 39.81
C ILE A 195 1.25 -28.30 41.31
N ASN A 196 2.30 -28.99 41.78
CA ASN A 196 2.75 -28.98 43.16
C ASN A 196 4.20 -28.51 43.26
N ALA A 197 4.51 -27.68 44.27
CA ALA A 197 5.86 -27.24 44.54
C ALA A 197 6.70 -28.33 45.26
N ASN A 198 6.06 -29.24 46.01
CA ASN A 198 6.71 -30.28 46.79
C ASN A 198 6.75 -31.58 45.98
N ILE A 199 7.77 -31.75 45.18
CA ILE A 199 8.02 -32.95 44.38
C ILE A 199 9.21 -33.70 45.00
N PRO A 200 9.11 -35.03 45.30
CA PRO A 200 10.23 -35.78 45.82
C PRO A 200 11.28 -35.95 44.74
N MET A 201 12.28 -35.08 44.74
CA MET A 201 13.32 -35.06 43.68
C MET A 201 14.16 -36.34 43.66
N ASP A 202 14.44 -36.91 44.86
CA ASP A 202 15.28 -38.07 45.01
C ASP A 202 14.71 -39.36 44.39
N SER A 203 13.39 -39.41 44.18
CA SER A 203 12.73 -40.56 43.56
C SER A 203 12.65 -40.45 42.01
N LEU A 204 13.11 -39.35 41.45
CA LEU A 204 13.02 -39.08 40.01
C LEU A 204 14.35 -39.33 39.31
N SER A 205 14.28 -39.85 38.09
CA SER A 205 15.47 -39.96 37.23
C SER A 205 16.09 -38.61 36.94
N ALA A 206 17.41 -38.56 36.76
CA ALA A 206 18.16 -37.32 36.48
C ALA A 206 17.56 -36.45 35.34
N SER A 207 16.98 -37.11 34.31
CA SER A 207 16.29 -36.40 33.19
C SER A 207 14.97 -35.78 33.60
N LYS A 208 14.19 -36.41 34.49
CA LYS A 208 12.95 -35.85 35.07
C LYS A 208 13.29 -34.70 36.01
N GLN A 209 14.35 -34.82 36.86
CA GLN A 209 14.84 -33.74 37.72
C GLN A 209 15.19 -32.47 36.93
N LYS A 210 15.99 -32.60 35.86
CA LYS A 210 16.34 -31.47 34.97
C LYS A 210 15.11 -30.77 34.36
N ILE A 211 14.07 -31.53 34.01
CA ILE A 211 12.82 -30.95 33.51
C ILE A 211 12.12 -30.16 34.60
N ILE A 212 11.97 -30.70 35.79
CA ILE A 212 11.33 -30.06 36.95
C ILE A 212 12.09 -28.79 37.40
N GLU A 213 13.42 -28.85 37.48
CA GLU A 213 14.27 -27.69 37.78
C GLU A 213 14.10 -26.59 36.78
N ALA A 214 14.08 -26.92 35.47
CA ALA A 214 13.82 -25.94 34.41
C ALA A 214 12.44 -25.29 34.52
N ILE A 215 11.42 -26.06 34.97
CA ILE A 215 10.07 -25.50 35.18
C ILE A 215 10.04 -24.68 36.46
N LYS A 216 10.71 -25.14 37.55
CA LYS A 216 10.81 -24.38 38.83
C LYS A 216 11.47 -23.01 38.62
N SER A 217 12.56 -22.96 37.87
CA SER A 217 13.30 -21.72 37.62
C SER A 217 12.57 -20.69 36.74
N GLN A 218 11.64 -21.11 35.87
CA GLN A 218 10.98 -20.25 34.89
C GLN A 218 9.45 -20.13 35.06
N GLY A 219 8.88 -20.90 36.02
CA GLY A 219 7.45 -20.97 36.32
C GLY A 219 6.70 -21.81 35.28
N GLU A 220 6.86 -21.51 33.99
CA GLU A 220 6.31 -22.26 32.85
C GLU A 220 7.32 -22.37 31.71
N VAL A 221 7.40 -23.53 31.08
CA VAL A 221 8.35 -23.79 29.99
C VAL A 221 7.67 -24.47 28.82
N SER A 222 8.02 -24.06 27.59
CA SER A 222 7.47 -24.73 26.41
C SER A 222 8.05 -26.15 26.24
N ALA A 223 7.20 -27.09 25.84
CA ALA A 223 7.60 -28.48 25.58
C ALA A 223 8.74 -28.57 24.54
N SER A 224 8.80 -27.63 23.59
CA SER A 224 9.90 -27.55 22.62
C SER A 224 11.24 -27.14 23.23
N LYS A 225 11.23 -26.28 24.24
CA LYS A 225 12.44 -25.87 25.00
C LYS A 225 12.92 -26.99 25.89
N LEU A 226 11.99 -27.70 26.52
CA LEU A 226 12.30 -28.91 27.31
C LEU A 226 12.88 -30.02 26.43
N LYS A 227 12.40 -30.22 25.20
CA LYS A 227 12.98 -31.16 24.23
C LYS A 227 14.41 -30.80 23.83
N LYS A 228 14.75 -29.52 23.75
CA LYS A 228 16.13 -29.09 23.47
C LYS A 228 17.05 -29.32 24.68
N LEU A 229 16.53 -29.22 25.90
CA LEU A 229 17.27 -29.48 27.13
C LEU A 229 17.46 -30.98 27.39
N VAL A 230 16.38 -31.73 27.20
CA VAL A 230 16.32 -33.18 27.39
C VAL A 230 15.65 -33.80 26.16
N PRO A 231 16.36 -34.50 25.24
CA PRO A 231 15.77 -35.05 24.02
C PRO A 231 14.58 -35.98 24.24
N SER A 232 14.56 -36.71 25.36
CA SER A 232 13.47 -37.62 25.78
C SER A 232 12.28 -36.89 26.44
N ALA A 233 12.33 -35.58 26.62
CA ALA A 233 11.28 -34.77 27.28
C ALA A 233 9.85 -35.08 26.79
N PRO A 234 9.54 -35.29 25.49
CA PRO A 234 8.16 -35.53 25.06
C PRO A 234 7.51 -36.77 25.71
N LYS A 235 8.31 -37.81 26.04
CA LYS A 235 7.83 -38.99 26.76
C LYS A 235 7.75 -38.73 28.27
N LEU A 236 8.80 -38.11 28.81
CA LEU A 236 8.90 -37.83 30.26
C LEU A 236 7.85 -36.85 30.75
N ILE A 237 7.49 -35.85 29.94
CA ILE A 237 6.43 -34.88 30.24
C ILE A 237 5.06 -35.60 30.38
N LYS A 238 4.74 -36.60 29.54
CA LYS A 238 3.51 -37.38 29.66
C LYS A 238 3.46 -38.17 30.95
N HIS A 239 4.60 -38.76 31.37
CA HIS A 239 4.69 -39.52 32.63
C HIS A 239 4.54 -38.54 33.82
N LEU A 240 5.24 -37.40 33.82
CA LEU A 240 5.13 -36.43 34.88
C LEU A 240 3.72 -35.82 34.99
N GLU A 241 2.98 -35.72 33.89
CA GLU A 241 1.57 -35.32 33.87
C GLU A 241 0.68 -36.41 34.47
N ALA A 242 0.89 -37.69 34.11
CA ALA A 242 0.20 -38.85 34.71
C ALA A 242 0.45 -38.94 36.20
N ASP A 243 1.70 -38.67 36.65
CA ASP A 243 2.12 -38.62 38.05
C ASP A 243 1.57 -37.35 38.78
N ARG A 244 0.80 -36.47 38.09
CA ARG A 244 0.25 -35.19 38.60
C ARG A 244 1.28 -34.19 39.16
N TYR A 245 2.52 -34.25 38.72
CA TYR A 245 3.55 -33.27 39.09
C TYR A 245 3.47 -32.02 38.25
N ILE A 246 3.04 -32.15 36.98
CA ILE A 246 2.98 -31.07 36.03
C ILE A 246 1.62 -31.00 35.31
N SER A 247 1.27 -29.85 34.80
CA SER A 247 0.13 -29.64 33.90
C SER A 247 0.61 -29.25 32.51
N ILE A 248 0.03 -29.87 31.48
CA ILE A 248 0.26 -29.51 30.09
C ILE A 248 -0.92 -28.68 29.58
N PHE A 249 -0.63 -27.50 29.06
CA PHE A 249 -1.65 -26.62 28.48
C PHE A 249 -1.17 -25.98 27.18
N ASN A 250 -2.11 -25.59 26.33
CA ASN A 250 -1.79 -24.88 25.11
C ASN A 250 -1.78 -23.37 25.38
N LYS A 251 -0.61 -22.75 25.20
CA LYS A 251 -0.43 -21.31 25.32
C LYS A 251 -0.34 -20.69 23.94
N GLN A 252 -1.06 -19.59 23.71
CA GLN A 252 -0.91 -18.82 22.48
C GLN A 252 0.48 -18.20 22.46
N VAL A 253 1.19 -18.36 21.33
CA VAL A 253 2.51 -17.77 21.12
C VAL A 253 2.52 -16.94 19.85
N TYR A 254 3.17 -15.80 19.88
CA TYR A 254 3.26 -14.95 18.71
C TYR A 254 4.43 -15.36 17.82
N ARG A 255 4.21 -15.27 16.50
CA ARG A 255 5.28 -15.42 15.51
C ARG A 255 6.10 -14.13 15.50
N ASP A 256 7.43 -14.24 15.68
CA ASP A 256 8.30 -13.07 15.51
C ASP A 256 8.62 -12.89 14.02
N PRO A 257 8.24 -11.76 13.41
CA PRO A 257 8.48 -11.51 11.99
C PRO A 257 9.96 -11.36 11.62
N LEU A 258 10.82 -10.91 12.54
CA LEU A 258 12.24 -10.69 12.28
C LEU A 258 13.11 -11.90 12.62
N GLY A 259 12.78 -12.60 13.70
CA GLY A 259 13.54 -13.79 14.14
C GLY A 259 15.01 -13.51 14.49
N GLU A 260 15.41 -12.24 14.59
CA GLU A 260 16.78 -11.79 14.84
C GLU A 260 16.86 -10.98 16.15
N PHE A 261 17.90 -11.21 16.93
CA PHE A 261 18.23 -10.34 18.05
C PHE A 261 18.68 -8.97 17.55
N ILE A 262 18.08 -7.92 18.07
CA ILE A 262 18.45 -6.53 17.76
C ILE A 262 19.13 -5.93 18.99
N LYS A 263 20.37 -5.50 18.80
CA LYS A 263 21.11 -4.83 19.87
C LYS A 263 20.39 -3.53 20.28
N PRO A 264 20.14 -3.30 21.58
CA PRO A 264 19.56 -2.06 22.06
C PRO A 264 20.35 -0.83 21.60
N ASP A 265 19.64 0.24 21.28
CA ASP A 265 20.17 1.55 20.85
C ASP A 265 19.95 2.59 21.95
N THR A 266 20.88 3.53 22.06
CA THR A 266 20.78 4.68 22.96
C THR A 266 20.31 5.92 22.19
N PRO A 267 19.46 6.79 22.82
CA PRO A 267 19.02 8.02 22.19
C PRO A 267 20.18 8.92 21.80
N GLN A 268 20.19 9.34 20.53
CA GLN A 268 21.16 10.30 20.03
C GLN A 268 20.87 11.70 20.57
N ARG A 269 21.92 12.46 20.87
CA ARG A 269 21.76 13.87 21.27
C ARG A 269 21.18 14.68 20.12
N LEU A 270 20.06 15.36 20.38
CA LEU A 270 19.39 16.20 19.39
C LEU A 270 20.20 17.48 19.10
N THR A 271 20.19 17.89 17.85
CA THR A 271 20.67 19.24 17.47
C THR A 271 19.70 20.31 17.97
N GLY A 272 20.12 21.58 18.01
CA GLY A 272 19.26 22.67 18.43
C GLY A 272 17.97 22.80 17.60
N GLU A 273 18.04 22.54 16.26
CA GLU A 273 16.84 22.53 15.39
C GLU A 273 15.90 21.37 15.72
N GLN A 274 16.45 20.17 15.90
CA GLN A 274 15.69 18.98 16.26
C GLN A 274 15.01 19.14 17.63
N SER A 275 15.70 19.66 18.65
CA SER A 275 15.15 19.93 19.97
C SER A 275 13.98 20.91 19.92
N ARG A 276 14.10 22.00 19.13
CA ARG A 276 13.00 22.96 18.92
C ARG A 276 11.77 22.32 18.29
N VAL A 277 11.97 21.49 17.25
CA VAL A 277 10.87 20.77 16.59
C VAL A 277 10.20 19.80 17.57
N VAL A 278 10.98 18.98 18.27
CA VAL A 278 10.48 18.02 19.26
C VAL A 278 9.67 18.74 20.33
N SER A 279 10.20 19.81 20.93
CA SER A 279 9.51 20.59 21.96
C SER A 279 8.20 21.21 21.46
N LYS A 280 8.18 21.71 20.20
CA LYS A 280 6.98 22.32 19.60
C LYS A 280 5.87 21.29 19.39
N VAL A 281 6.21 20.07 18.99
CA VAL A 281 5.24 18.99 18.77
C VAL A 281 4.76 18.42 20.11
N ILE A 282 5.66 18.18 21.06
CA ILE A 282 5.33 17.59 22.38
C ILE A 282 4.36 18.49 23.17
N ARG A 283 4.52 19.80 23.12
CA ARG A 283 3.61 20.75 23.79
C ARG A 283 2.15 20.64 23.32
N THR A 284 1.89 19.98 22.20
CA THR A 284 0.53 19.76 21.68
C THR A 284 -0.02 18.36 21.95
N LEU A 285 0.79 17.45 22.53
CA LEU A 285 0.34 16.12 22.93
C LEU A 285 -0.71 16.24 24.06
N GLY A 286 -1.75 15.43 23.98
CA GLY A 286 -2.86 15.45 24.94
C GLY A 286 -3.81 16.66 24.83
N GLY A 287 -3.53 17.59 23.92
CA GLY A 287 -4.38 18.75 23.66
C GLY A 287 -5.34 18.55 22.47
N LYS A 288 -5.72 19.66 21.85
CA LYS A 288 -6.55 19.63 20.64
C LYS A 288 -5.78 19.10 19.43
N PHE A 289 -6.48 18.44 18.51
CA PHE A 289 -5.93 18.00 17.22
C PHE A 289 -5.04 19.05 16.55
N SER A 290 -3.88 18.63 16.11
CA SER A 290 -2.94 19.47 15.34
C SER A 290 -2.25 18.64 14.26
N THR A 291 -2.00 19.25 13.11
CA THR A 291 -1.19 18.65 12.04
C THR A 291 0.08 19.46 11.86
N PHE A 292 1.22 18.79 11.90
CA PHE A 292 2.52 19.35 11.62
C PHE A 292 3.07 18.83 10.29
N LEU A 293 3.64 19.74 9.50
CA LEU A 293 4.48 19.36 8.36
C LEU A 293 5.95 19.58 8.74
N LEU A 294 6.68 18.49 8.91
CA LEU A 294 8.13 18.49 9.15
C LEU A 294 8.87 18.45 7.81
N THR A 295 9.36 19.60 7.37
CA THR A 295 10.24 19.70 6.21
C THR A 295 11.68 19.59 6.67
N GLY A 296 12.44 18.62 6.15
CA GLY A 296 13.84 18.47 6.53
C GLY A 296 14.66 17.89 5.39
N VAL A 297 15.82 18.49 5.12
CA VAL A 297 16.74 18.01 4.08
C VAL A 297 17.08 16.52 4.29
N THR A 298 17.47 15.85 3.23
CA THR A 298 17.90 14.44 3.34
C THR A 298 19.12 14.34 4.27
N GLY A 299 19.05 13.51 5.30
CA GLY A 299 20.10 13.40 6.32
C GLY A 299 20.00 14.38 7.49
N SER A 300 18.89 15.13 7.63
CA SER A 300 18.64 16.03 8.77
C SER A 300 18.23 15.31 10.06
N GLY A 301 18.13 13.97 10.06
CA GLY A 301 17.79 13.19 11.24
C GLY A 301 16.30 13.18 11.60
N LYS A 302 15.39 13.32 10.63
CA LYS A 302 13.93 13.23 10.83
C LYS A 302 13.52 12.00 11.65
N THR A 303 14.11 10.84 11.38
CA THR A 303 13.80 9.60 12.11
C THR A 303 14.11 9.70 13.60
N GLU A 304 15.19 10.39 13.99
CA GLU A 304 15.53 10.61 15.39
C GLU A 304 14.50 11.53 16.07
N VAL A 305 14.06 12.57 15.37
CA VAL A 305 12.94 13.43 15.83
C VAL A 305 11.67 12.59 16.07
N TYR A 306 11.34 11.67 15.15
CA TYR A 306 10.19 10.78 15.32
C TYR A 306 10.33 9.89 16.56
N MET A 307 11.50 9.30 16.78
CA MET A 307 11.76 8.44 17.94
C MET A 307 11.69 9.20 19.27
N HIS A 308 12.20 10.43 19.32
CA HIS A 308 12.09 11.27 20.54
C HIS A 308 10.64 11.68 20.83
N ILE A 309 9.85 12.03 19.79
CA ILE A 309 8.43 12.34 19.95
C ILE A 309 7.66 11.09 20.39
N ALA A 310 7.97 9.93 19.79
CA ALA A 310 7.36 8.66 20.17
C ALA A 310 7.66 8.29 21.63
N ALA A 311 8.90 8.45 22.08
CA ALA A 311 9.28 8.20 23.47
C ALA A 311 8.44 9.05 24.44
N LYS A 312 8.35 10.36 24.19
CA LYS A 312 7.57 11.27 25.02
C LYS A 312 6.06 10.99 24.98
N ALA A 313 5.52 10.57 23.85
CA ALA A 313 4.13 10.15 23.77
C ALA A 313 3.88 8.91 24.63
N ILE A 314 4.77 7.92 24.57
CA ILE A 314 4.67 6.68 25.38
C ILE A 314 4.84 6.99 26.86
N ASP A 315 5.80 7.82 27.27
CA ASP A 315 6.01 8.25 28.64
C ASP A 315 4.76 8.96 29.20
N SER A 316 3.96 9.58 28.34
CA SER A 316 2.69 10.23 28.68
C SER A 316 1.47 9.28 28.59
N GLY A 317 1.66 7.98 28.39
CA GLY A 317 0.60 6.97 28.34
C GLY A 317 -0.14 6.89 27.00
N TYR A 318 0.40 7.47 25.91
CA TYR A 318 -0.19 7.41 24.58
C TYR A 318 0.44 6.34 23.71
N SER A 319 -0.35 5.85 22.75
CA SER A 319 0.12 5.00 21.66
C SER A 319 0.61 5.81 20.47
N VAL A 320 1.48 5.22 19.65
CA VAL A 320 2.10 5.84 18.48
C VAL A 320 1.85 4.99 17.24
N LEU A 321 1.38 5.63 16.17
CA LEU A 321 1.29 5.01 14.85
C LEU A 321 2.35 5.61 13.93
N VAL A 322 3.15 4.77 13.26
CA VAL A 322 4.16 5.19 12.29
C VAL A 322 3.86 4.58 10.93
N LEU A 323 3.61 5.40 9.94
CA LEU A 323 3.41 4.99 8.55
C LEU A 323 4.67 5.23 7.73
N VAL A 324 5.09 4.19 6.99
CA VAL A 324 6.28 4.20 6.13
C VAL A 324 5.84 3.79 4.71
N PRO A 325 6.34 4.42 3.63
CA PRO A 325 5.76 4.24 2.29
C PRO A 325 5.98 2.85 1.69
N GLU A 326 7.12 2.19 1.96
CA GLU A 326 7.50 0.93 1.32
C GLU A 326 7.99 -0.12 2.32
N ILE A 327 7.76 -1.41 1.99
CA ILE A 327 8.14 -2.56 2.85
C ILE A 327 9.65 -2.58 3.13
N ALA A 328 10.47 -2.24 2.15
CA ALA A 328 11.92 -2.19 2.30
C ALA A 328 12.37 -1.16 3.36
N LEU A 329 11.68 -0.03 3.43
CA LEU A 329 11.91 1.01 4.43
C LEU A 329 11.39 0.60 5.82
N ILE A 330 10.34 -0.21 5.85
CA ILE A 330 9.79 -0.72 7.11
C ILE A 330 10.87 -1.49 7.86
N SER A 331 11.60 -2.40 7.22
CA SER A 331 12.63 -3.20 7.88
C SER A 331 13.74 -2.34 8.52
N GLN A 332 14.12 -1.23 7.90
CA GLN A 332 15.12 -0.32 8.45
C GLN A 332 14.55 0.51 9.62
N THR A 333 13.37 1.08 9.45
CA THR A 333 12.67 1.85 10.48
C THR A 333 12.33 0.95 11.67
N GLU A 334 11.82 -0.26 11.40
CA GLU A 334 11.53 -1.28 12.39
C GLU A 334 12.75 -1.59 13.27
N ARG A 335 13.91 -1.90 12.66
CA ARG A 335 15.13 -2.20 13.41
C ARG A 335 15.51 -1.07 14.35
N ARG A 336 15.44 0.19 13.91
CA ARG A 336 15.72 1.37 14.72
C ARG A 336 14.73 1.52 15.87
N PHE A 337 13.44 1.37 15.60
CA PHE A 337 12.42 1.47 16.65
C PHE A 337 12.48 0.29 17.62
N ARG A 338 12.71 -0.94 17.15
CA ARG A 338 12.89 -2.08 18.06
C ARG A 338 14.17 -1.97 18.87
N ALA A 339 15.25 -1.47 18.31
CA ALA A 339 16.48 -1.19 19.04
C ALA A 339 16.24 -0.20 20.20
N ARG A 340 15.34 0.78 20.01
CA ARG A 340 15.03 1.83 20.99
C ARG A 340 13.93 1.44 21.98
N PHE A 341 12.90 0.73 21.52
CA PHE A 341 11.66 0.49 22.26
C PHE A 341 11.39 -1.00 22.54
N GLY A 342 12.25 -1.91 22.08
CA GLY A 342 12.13 -3.35 22.32
C GLY A 342 10.81 -3.96 21.82
N ASP A 343 10.19 -4.77 22.68
CA ASP A 343 8.97 -5.52 22.38
C ASP A 343 7.68 -4.66 22.33
N ARG A 344 7.79 -3.36 22.68
CA ARG A 344 6.68 -2.40 22.60
C ARG A 344 6.28 -2.06 21.15
N VAL A 345 6.95 -2.64 20.14
CA VAL A 345 6.76 -2.37 18.72
C VAL A 345 6.07 -3.53 18.02
N ALA A 346 4.97 -3.26 17.32
CA ALA A 346 4.32 -4.18 16.39
C ALA A 346 4.44 -3.71 14.93
N ILE A 347 4.39 -4.66 13.99
CA ILE A 347 4.64 -4.41 12.58
C ILE A 347 3.50 -4.88 11.72
N LEU A 348 3.07 -4.06 10.76
CA LEU A 348 1.96 -4.35 9.87
C LEU A 348 2.30 -4.03 8.41
N HIS A 349 2.62 -5.06 7.61
CA HIS A 349 2.80 -4.91 6.16
C HIS A 349 2.44 -6.17 5.37
N SER A 350 2.29 -6.05 4.06
CA SER A 350 1.89 -7.16 3.18
C SER A 350 2.97 -8.23 2.95
N GLY A 351 4.21 -7.99 3.36
CA GLY A 351 5.30 -8.98 3.33
C GLY A 351 5.21 -10.03 4.44
N LEU A 352 4.42 -9.76 5.50
CA LEU A 352 4.14 -10.72 6.56
C LEU A 352 3.20 -11.81 6.07
N SER A 353 3.37 -13.04 6.55
CA SER A 353 2.38 -14.10 6.40
C SER A 353 1.05 -13.72 7.07
N ALA A 354 -0.03 -14.39 6.70
CA ALA A 354 -1.34 -14.12 7.30
C ALA A 354 -1.34 -14.34 8.83
N GLY A 355 -0.63 -15.38 9.30
CA GLY A 355 -0.50 -15.68 10.73
C GLY A 355 0.33 -14.63 11.48
N GLU A 356 1.48 -14.21 10.97
CA GLU A 356 2.29 -13.15 11.58
C GLU A 356 1.49 -11.84 11.68
N ARG A 357 0.76 -11.48 10.61
CA ARG A 357 -0.06 -10.28 10.61
C ARG A 357 -1.18 -10.33 11.63
N TYR A 358 -1.80 -11.51 11.79
CA TYR A 358 -2.82 -11.73 12.80
C TYR A 358 -2.24 -11.60 14.21
N ASP A 359 -1.09 -12.21 14.47
CA ASP A 359 -0.43 -12.15 15.78
C ASP A 359 -0.08 -10.70 16.14
N GLN A 360 0.49 -9.92 15.20
CA GLN A 360 0.79 -8.51 15.43
C GLN A 360 -0.49 -7.68 15.65
N TRP A 361 -1.56 -7.99 14.91
CA TRP A 361 -2.86 -7.33 15.08
C TRP A 361 -3.44 -7.56 16.47
N VAL A 362 -3.43 -8.80 16.96
CA VAL A 362 -3.95 -9.16 18.29
C VAL A 362 -3.13 -8.48 19.40
N ARG A 363 -1.80 -8.46 19.28
CA ARG A 363 -0.94 -7.74 20.24
C ARG A 363 -1.31 -6.25 20.35
N ILE A 364 -1.60 -5.62 19.21
CA ILE A 364 -2.04 -4.21 19.19
C ILE A 364 -3.43 -4.08 19.82
N ALA A 365 -4.38 -4.94 19.46
CA ALA A 365 -5.75 -4.87 19.96
C ALA A 365 -5.84 -5.09 21.47
N ARG A 366 -4.96 -5.95 22.04
CA ARG A 366 -4.84 -6.20 23.48
C ARG A 366 -4.07 -5.13 24.23
N GLY A 367 -3.49 -4.13 23.55
CA GLY A 367 -2.69 -3.09 24.19
C GLY A 367 -1.31 -3.58 24.69
N GLU A 368 -0.84 -4.75 24.24
CA GLU A 368 0.49 -5.30 24.61
C GLU A 368 1.65 -4.50 24.01
N VAL A 369 1.37 -3.62 23.04
CA VAL A 369 2.35 -2.78 22.35
C VAL A 369 1.88 -1.33 22.31
N SER A 370 2.83 -0.41 22.43
CA SER A 370 2.56 1.02 22.38
C SER A 370 2.84 1.64 21.03
N ILE A 371 3.56 0.96 20.13
CA ILE A 371 3.94 1.46 18.80
C ILE A 371 3.49 0.47 17.73
N ALA A 372 2.74 0.95 16.73
CA ALA A 372 2.50 0.20 15.51
C ALA A 372 3.23 0.87 14.34
N ILE A 373 4.06 0.11 13.63
CA ILE A 373 4.78 0.57 12.43
C ILE A 373 4.27 -0.22 11.24
N GLY A 374 4.06 0.44 10.12
CA GLY A 374 3.72 -0.30 8.93
C GLY A 374 3.55 0.51 7.67
N ALA A 375 3.22 -0.22 6.60
CA ALA A 375 2.87 0.39 5.33
C ALA A 375 1.46 1.01 5.40
N ARG A 376 1.00 1.47 4.26
CA ARG A 376 -0.31 2.06 4.04
C ARG A 376 -1.46 1.45 4.86
N SER A 377 -1.56 0.12 4.95
CA SER A 377 -2.64 -0.56 5.68
C SER A 377 -2.56 -0.42 7.19
N ALA A 378 -1.39 -0.07 7.75
CA ALA A 378 -1.22 0.15 9.17
C ALA A 378 -2.03 1.35 9.71
N VAL A 379 -2.54 2.21 8.83
CA VAL A 379 -3.48 3.28 9.23
C VAL A 379 -4.72 2.75 9.94
N PHE A 380 -5.06 1.47 9.74
CA PHE A 380 -6.17 0.78 10.39
C PHE A 380 -5.76 -0.03 11.64
N ALA A 381 -4.49 0.02 12.09
CA ALA A 381 -4.05 -0.69 13.29
C ALA A 381 -4.98 -0.42 14.50
N PRO A 382 -5.40 -1.42 15.28
CA PRO A 382 -6.40 -1.26 16.33
C PRO A 382 -5.81 -0.66 17.63
N LEU A 383 -4.96 0.37 17.48
CA LEU A 383 -4.42 1.13 18.61
C LEU A 383 -5.52 1.94 19.30
N THR A 384 -5.49 1.91 20.60
CA THR A 384 -6.26 2.79 21.48
C THR A 384 -5.40 3.95 21.98
N ASN A 385 -6.02 5.05 22.38
CA ASN A 385 -5.35 6.21 22.99
C ASN A 385 -4.14 6.74 22.20
N ILE A 386 -4.33 6.97 20.88
CA ILE A 386 -3.24 7.47 20.03
C ILE A 386 -2.94 8.92 20.37
N GLY A 387 -1.67 9.22 20.75
CA GLY A 387 -1.19 10.59 20.95
C GLY A 387 -0.58 11.19 19.70
N VAL A 388 0.10 10.39 18.88
CA VAL A 388 0.73 10.87 17.65
C VAL A 388 0.66 9.85 16.51
N ILE A 389 0.38 10.33 15.31
CA ILE A 389 0.46 9.58 14.05
C ILE A 389 1.54 10.21 13.20
N ILE A 390 2.61 9.47 12.95
CA ILE A 390 3.75 9.88 12.14
C ILE A 390 3.60 9.29 10.74
N VAL A 391 3.74 10.11 9.71
CA VAL A 391 3.74 9.70 8.31
C VAL A 391 5.07 10.11 7.70
N ASP A 392 5.96 9.16 7.51
CA ASP A 392 7.26 9.44 6.90
C ASP A 392 7.15 9.50 5.38
N GLU A 393 7.94 10.37 4.72
CA GLU A 393 7.89 10.64 3.28
C GLU A 393 6.44 10.84 2.78
N GLU A 394 5.70 11.79 3.39
CA GLU A 394 4.25 11.99 3.20
C GLU A 394 3.81 12.19 1.74
N HIS A 395 4.75 12.67 0.91
CA HIS A 395 4.54 12.91 -0.53
C HIS A 395 4.50 11.61 -1.35
N ASP A 396 4.88 10.46 -0.75
CA ASP A 396 5.01 9.21 -1.50
C ASP A 396 3.68 8.70 -2.03
N THR A 397 3.67 8.36 -3.32
CA THR A 397 2.47 7.89 -4.02
C THR A 397 2.00 6.50 -3.57
N SER A 398 2.83 5.72 -2.89
CA SER A 398 2.48 4.39 -2.37
C SER A 398 1.44 4.42 -1.25
N TYR A 399 1.22 5.57 -0.61
CA TYR A 399 0.14 5.75 0.35
C TYR A 399 -1.27 5.66 -0.27
N LYS A 400 -1.40 5.83 -1.60
CA LYS A 400 -2.67 5.61 -2.30
C LYS A 400 -2.85 4.13 -2.66
N GLN A 401 -4.01 3.57 -2.33
CA GLN A 401 -4.45 2.24 -2.75
C GLN A 401 -5.09 2.29 -4.13
N ASP A 402 -4.66 1.44 -5.07
CA ASP A 402 -5.18 1.43 -6.45
C ASP A 402 -6.27 0.37 -6.70
N SER A 403 -6.48 -0.53 -5.75
CA SER A 403 -7.41 -1.66 -5.89
C SER A 403 -8.42 -1.72 -4.75
N ARG A 404 -9.61 -2.25 -4.99
CA ARG A 404 -10.71 -2.35 -4.01
C ARG A 404 -11.03 -0.98 -3.41
N LEU A 405 -10.90 -0.79 -2.10
CA LEU A 405 -11.00 0.50 -1.41
C LEU A 405 -9.81 1.39 -1.78
N ARG A 406 -10.05 2.48 -2.54
CA ARG A 406 -9.01 3.38 -3.08
C ARG A 406 -8.73 4.56 -2.14
N TYR A 407 -8.30 4.27 -0.93
CA TYR A 407 -7.97 5.29 0.07
C TYR A 407 -6.54 5.81 -0.06
N ASN A 408 -6.29 6.99 0.53
CA ASN A 408 -4.96 7.53 0.75
C ASN A 408 -4.64 7.47 2.25
N ALA A 409 -3.63 6.70 2.64
CA ALA A 409 -3.30 6.48 4.04
C ALA A 409 -2.76 7.73 4.74
N ARG A 410 -2.06 8.64 4.04
CA ARG A 410 -1.64 9.93 4.58
C ARG A 410 -2.85 10.75 5.00
N ASP A 411 -3.85 10.86 4.13
CA ASP A 411 -5.04 11.66 4.40
C ASP A 411 -5.89 11.00 5.50
N LEU A 412 -6.00 9.67 5.48
CA LEU A 412 -6.64 8.91 6.56
C LEU A 412 -5.93 9.07 7.91
N ALA A 413 -4.60 9.18 7.92
CA ALA A 413 -3.83 9.43 9.15
C ALA A 413 -4.22 10.78 9.78
N VAL A 414 -4.37 11.83 8.97
CA VAL A 414 -4.83 13.16 9.43
C VAL A 414 -6.27 13.08 9.96
N VAL A 415 -7.16 12.38 9.26
CA VAL A 415 -8.55 12.19 9.70
C VAL A 415 -8.61 11.42 11.01
N ARG A 416 -7.85 10.32 11.13
CA ARG A 416 -7.80 9.51 12.34
C ARG A 416 -7.26 10.31 13.52
N ALA A 417 -6.18 11.08 13.31
CA ALA A 417 -5.64 11.98 14.34
C ALA A 417 -6.70 13.00 14.79
N LYS A 418 -7.46 13.58 13.85
CA LYS A 418 -8.55 14.52 14.19
C LYS A 418 -9.65 13.87 15.04
N GLN A 419 -10.06 12.66 14.72
CA GLN A 419 -11.12 11.95 15.46
C GLN A 419 -10.68 11.52 16.86
N GLN A 420 -9.38 11.34 17.09
CA GLN A 420 -8.80 10.92 18.36
C GLN A 420 -8.13 12.07 19.14
N ASN A 421 -8.28 13.33 18.70
CA ASN A 421 -7.61 14.50 19.26
C ASN A 421 -6.07 14.34 19.36
N ALA A 422 -5.49 13.58 18.44
CA ALA A 422 -4.07 13.30 18.37
C ALA A 422 -3.31 14.29 17.47
N VAL A 423 -2.00 14.22 17.51
CA VAL A 423 -1.10 14.96 16.62
C VAL A 423 -0.84 14.14 15.36
N ALA A 424 -1.00 14.74 14.19
CA ALA A 424 -0.50 14.19 12.92
C ALA A 424 0.83 14.87 12.57
N LEU A 425 1.91 14.10 12.43
CA LEU A 425 3.23 14.58 12.02
C LEU A 425 3.57 14.03 10.64
N LEU A 426 3.52 14.89 9.63
CA LEU A 426 3.83 14.55 8.25
C LEU A 426 5.27 14.96 7.96
N GLY A 427 6.16 14.00 7.70
CA GLY A 427 7.56 14.27 7.43
C GLY A 427 7.95 14.08 5.98
N SER A 428 8.73 15.00 5.44
CA SER A 428 9.27 14.91 4.08
C SER A 428 10.49 15.81 3.86
N ALA A 429 11.37 15.39 2.95
CA ALA A 429 12.38 16.29 2.40
C ALA A 429 11.80 17.16 1.27
N THR A 430 10.82 16.65 0.55
CA THR A 430 10.17 17.27 -0.60
C THR A 430 8.65 17.18 -0.44
N PRO A 431 8.04 17.98 0.45
CA PRO A 431 6.62 17.91 0.74
C PRO A 431 5.73 17.95 -0.51
N SER A 432 4.56 17.31 -0.44
CA SER A 432 3.56 17.46 -1.50
C SER A 432 3.05 18.89 -1.58
N ILE A 433 2.69 19.33 -2.79
CA ILE A 433 2.07 20.67 -3.00
C ILE A 433 0.85 20.86 -2.09
N GLN A 434 0.07 19.80 -1.89
CA GLN A 434 -1.09 19.82 -1.01
C GLN A 434 -0.71 20.12 0.45
N SER A 435 0.30 19.46 0.98
CA SER A 435 0.76 19.64 2.37
C SER A 435 1.44 21.00 2.55
N TYR A 436 2.25 21.40 1.58
CA TYR A 436 2.88 22.73 1.58
C TYR A 436 1.84 23.86 1.53
N TYR A 437 0.82 23.74 0.66
CA TYR A 437 -0.27 24.72 0.58
C TYR A 437 -1.07 24.78 1.89
N ASN A 438 -1.31 23.62 2.53
CA ASN A 438 -1.99 23.59 3.82
C ASN A 438 -1.21 24.33 4.94
N VAL A 439 0.13 24.35 4.87
CA VAL A 439 0.95 25.20 5.76
C VAL A 439 0.78 26.68 5.41
N LYS A 440 0.79 27.02 4.12
CA LYS A 440 0.64 28.40 3.65
C LYS A 440 -0.69 29.05 4.07
N ILE A 441 -1.76 28.27 4.14
CA ILE A 441 -3.10 28.71 4.60
C ILE A 441 -3.34 28.41 6.10
N GLU A 442 -2.27 28.14 6.87
CA GLU A 442 -2.28 27.91 8.31
C GLU A 442 -3.13 26.72 8.79
N LYS A 443 -3.59 25.88 7.85
CA LYS A 443 -4.30 24.63 8.19
C LYS A 443 -3.38 23.60 8.84
N PHE A 444 -2.09 23.59 8.47
CA PHE A 444 -1.03 22.80 9.07
C PHE A 444 0.04 23.71 9.69
N LYS A 445 0.69 23.25 10.75
CA LYS A 445 1.81 23.96 11.37
C LYS A 445 3.12 23.53 10.71
N GLY A 446 3.88 24.47 10.13
CA GLY A 446 5.18 24.19 9.54
C GLY A 446 6.29 24.11 10.58
N VAL A 447 7.15 23.10 10.47
CA VAL A 447 8.42 22.97 11.21
C VAL A 447 9.51 22.50 10.27
N THR A 448 10.74 23.00 10.41
CA THR A 448 11.80 22.79 9.41
C THR A 448 13.11 22.40 10.08
N LEU A 449 13.84 21.46 9.47
CA LEU A 449 15.23 21.09 9.74
C LEU A 449 16.05 21.47 8.51
N LYS A 450 16.85 22.52 8.59
CA LYS A 450 17.59 23.08 7.48
C LYS A 450 18.93 22.39 7.23
N GLU A 451 19.57 21.91 8.32
CA GLU A 451 20.92 21.38 8.29
C GLU A 451 20.94 19.86 8.28
N ARG A 452 21.92 19.25 7.60
CA ARG A 452 22.27 17.84 7.79
C ARG A 452 22.93 17.64 9.14
N VAL A 453 22.72 16.45 9.73
CA VAL A 453 23.53 16.01 10.85
C VAL A 453 25.00 16.04 10.43
N GLU A 454 25.90 16.49 11.33
CA GLU A 454 27.34 16.66 11.04
C GLU A 454 27.66 17.76 10.00
N LYS A 455 26.71 18.66 9.70
CA LYS A 455 26.90 19.84 8.80
C LYS A 455 27.52 19.50 7.43
N ARG A 456 27.30 18.29 6.92
CA ARG A 456 27.79 17.83 5.61
C ARG A 456 27.18 18.65 4.48
N SER A 457 28.01 19.05 3.50
CA SER A 457 27.55 19.78 2.31
C SER A 457 26.58 18.96 1.45
N LEU A 458 25.69 19.65 0.76
CA LEU A 458 24.84 19.04 -0.28
C LEU A 458 25.71 18.67 -1.50
N PRO A 459 25.36 17.61 -2.26
CA PRO A 459 26.14 17.24 -3.45
C PRO A 459 26.06 18.32 -4.53
N LYS A 460 27.16 18.52 -5.26
CA LYS A 460 27.19 19.42 -6.42
C LYS A 460 26.42 18.79 -7.58
N VAL A 461 25.41 19.49 -8.09
CA VAL A 461 24.62 19.06 -9.25
C VAL A 461 25.10 19.80 -10.49
N THR A 462 25.50 19.04 -11.52
CA THR A 462 25.84 19.57 -12.85
C THR A 462 24.74 19.18 -13.82
N VAL A 463 24.07 20.15 -14.42
CA VAL A 463 23.04 19.92 -15.44
C VAL A 463 23.69 19.86 -16.81
N VAL A 464 23.44 18.79 -17.55
CA VAL A 464 23.96 18.55 -18.90
C VAL A 464 22.80 18.65 -19.91
N ASP A 465 22.95 19.55 -20.87
CA ASP A 465 21.96 19.79 -21.92
C ASP A 465 22.13 18.79 -23.08
N LEU A 466 21.23 17.81 -23.14
CA LEU A 466 21.23 16.78 -24.18
C LEU A 466 21.01 17.32 -25.60
N ARG A 467 20.51 18.54 -25.77
CA ARG A 467 20.33 19.19 -27.08
C ARG A 467 21.70 19.55 -27.72
N LYS A 468 22.68 19.81 -26.87
CA LYS A 468 24.05 20.18 -27.28
C LYS A 468 24.97 18.97 -27.52
N SER A 469 24.62 17.80 -26.98
CA SER A 469 25.40 16.56 -27.12
C SER A 469 25.19 15.91 -28.50
N ARG A 470 25.70 16.55 -29.57
CA ARG A 470 25.50 16.11 -30.96
C ARG A 470 26.28 14.87 -31.35
N ASP A 471 27.38 14.53 -30.65
CA ASP A 471 28.36 13.52 -31.09
C ASP A 471 28.12 12.11 -30.55
N VAL A 472 27.05 11.88 -29.79
CA VAL A 472 26.78 10.57 -29.19
C VAL A 472 25.73 9.82 -30.01
N ARG A 473 26.20 9.09 -31.06
CA ARG A 473 25.34 8.21 -31.90
C ARG A 473 25.27 6.78 -31.33
N GLY A 474 24.19 6.06 -31.64
CA GLY A 474 24.01 4.65 -31.28
C GLY A 474 23.68 4.42 -29.81
N SER A 475 24.22 3.34 -29.22
CA SER A 475 23.99 2.95 -27.82
C SER A 475 24.58 3.92 -26.80
N ARG A 476 25.62 4.71 -27.18
CA ARG A 476 26.30 5.68 -26.32
C ARG A 476 25.46 6.95 -26.02
N ARG A 477 24.45 7.27 -26.80
CA ARG A 477 23.65 8.51 -26.67
C ARG A 477 23.02 8.79 -25.31
N PHE A 478 23.07 7.86 -24.36
CA PHE A 478 22.53 8.01 -23.01
C PHE A 478 23.58 8.31 -21.94
N ILE A 479 24.86 8.16 -22.26
CA ILE A 479 26.00 8.47 -21.40
C ILE A 479 26.79 9.60 -22.08
N THR A 480 26.55 10.83 -21.61
CA THR A 480 27.29 11.99 -22.17
C THR A 480 28.76 11.94 -21.77
N PRO A 481 29.66 12.68 -22.49
CA PRO A 481 31.08 12.75 -22.14
C PRO A 481 31.28 13.13 -20.66
N GLU A 482 30.55 14.10 -20.16
CA GLU A 482 30.64 14.56 -18.76
C GLU A 482 30.30 13.46 -17.76
N LEU A 483 29.29 12.62 -18.07
CA LEU A 483 28.91 11.49 -17.23
C LEU A 483 29.95 10.37 -17.34
N TYR A 484 30.50 10.12 -18.55
CA TYR A 484 31.53 9.13 -18.77
C TYR A 484 32.80 9.45 -17.96
N GLU A 485 33.32 10.66 -18.06
CA GLU A 485 34.51 11.14 -17.33
C GLU A 485 34.31 11.10 -15.81
N ALA A 486 33.07 11.46 -15.36
CA ALA A 486 32.73 11.38 -13.96
C ALA A 486 32.73 9.92 -13.46
N MET A 487 32.21 8.96 -14.25
CA MET A 487 32.24 7.54 -13.93
C MET A 487 33.67 7.00 -13.90
N GLU A 488 34.49 7.32 -14.89
CA GLU A 488 35.91 6.91 -14.98
C GLU A 488 36.67 7.39 -13.74
N THR A 489 36.52 8.67 -13.39
CA THR A 489 37.14 9.26 -12.19
C THR A 489 36.66 8.55 -10.90
N THR A 490 35.36 8.22 -10.79
CA THR A 490 34.77 7.55 -9.64
C THR A 490 35.36 6.13 -9.48
N PHE A 491 35.46 5.38 -10.57
CA PHE A 491 36.04 4.02 -10.54
C PHE A 491 37.52 4.02 -10.26
N GLY A 492 38.27 4.98 -10.82
CA GLY A 492 39.71 5.16 -10.54
C GLY A 492 40.01 5.42 -9.06
N ARG A 493 39.01 5.91 -8.28
CA ARG A 493 39.10 6.11 -6.83
C ARG A 493 38.59 4.94 -6.01
N GLY A 494 38.11 3.86 -6.62
CA GLY A 494 37.46 2.74 -5.93
C GLY A 494 36.12 3.10 -5.30
N GLU A 495 35.46 4.14 -5.82
CA GLU A 495 34.15 4.61 -5.37
C GLU A 495 33.03 4.02 -6.23
N GLN A 496 31.77 4.17 -5.82
CA GLN A 496 30.62 3.58 -6.48
C GLN A 496 29.73 4.63 -7.16
N ALA A 497 29.11 4.24 -8.28
CA ALA A 497 28.19 5.06 -9.03
C ALA A 497 26.75 4.52 -8.98
N LEU A 498 25.76 5.43 -8.93
CA LEU A 498 24.34 5.15 -9.10
C LEU A 498 23.86 5.78 -10.41
N LEU A 499 23.38 4.96 -11.34
CA LEU A 499 22.72 5.44 -12.55
C LEU A 499 21.21 5.31 -12.40
N PHE A 500 20.57 6.44 -12.41
CA PHE A 500 19.13 6.55 -12.20
C PHE A 500 18.37 6.81 -13.49
N LEU A 501 17.36 5.98 -13.76
CA LEU A 501 16.45 6.13 -14.88
C LEU A 501 15.01 6.12 -14.38
N ASN A 502 14.28 7.23 -14.52
CA ASN A 502 12.87 7.25 -14.16
C ASN A 502 11.99 6.66 -15.25
N ARG A 503 11.88 5.33 -15.29
CA ARG A 503 10.99 4.63 -16.21
C ARG A 503 9.68 4.26 -15.52
N ARG A 504 8.56 4.88 -15.92
CA ARG A 504 7.20 4.41 -15.66
C ARG A 504 6.47 4.19 -16.99
N GLY A 505 6.17 2.92 -17.33
CA GLY A 505 5.28 2.54 -18.44
C GLY A 505 5.95 2.44 -19.81
N PHE A 506 5.19 1.86 -20.77
CA PHE A 506 5.60 1.62 -22.17
C PHE A 506 5.26 2.79 -23.10
N ALA A 507 4.76 3.91 -22.59
CA ALA A 507 4.34 5.03 -23.44
C ALA A 507 5.54 5.88 -23.86
N SER A 508 5.70 6.09 -25.16
CA SER A 508 6.65 7.03 -25.73
C SER A 508 5.97 8.39 -25.88
N TYR A 509 6.56 9.43 -25.30
CA TYR A 509 6.01 10.79 -25.35
C TYR A 509 6.73 11.61 -26.42
N PRO A 510 5.98 12.42 -27.22
CA PRO A 510 6.57 13.27 -28.23
C PRO A 510 7.25 14.48 -27.58
N VAL A 511 8.53 14.62 -27.86
CA VAL A 511 9.39 15.74 -27.40
C VAL A 511 10.15 16.29 -28.59
N CYS A 512 10.24 17.59 -28.70
CA CYS A 512 11.08 18.24 -29.69
C CYS A 512 12.56 18.12 -29.30
N SER A 513 13.39 17.48 -30.14
CA SER A 513 14.80 17.35 -29.85
C SER A 513 15.59 18.66 -30.06
N ALA A 514 14.99 19.65 -30.73
CA ALA A 514 15.63 20.94 -30.97
C ALA A 514 15.47 21.88 -29.76
N CYS A 515 14.28 21.99 -29.16
CA CYS A 515 14.04 22.89 -28.02
C CYS A 515 13.77 22.18 -26.68
N GLY A 516 13.61 20.84 -26.68
CA GLY A 516 13.33 20.05 -25.48
C GLY A 516 11.86 20.03 -25.07
N GLU A 517 11.00 20.87 -25.64
CA GLU A 517 9.58 20.97 -25.25
C GLU A 517 8.77 19.75 -25.65
N ALA A 518 7.92 19.31 -24.71
CA ALA A 518 6.90 18.30 -25.00
C ALA A 518 5.73 18.90 -25.74
N ILE A 519 5.09 18.11 -26.61
CA ILE A 519 3.83 18.55 -27.23
C ILE A 519 2.70 18.49 -26.20
N ARG A 520 2.22 19.66 -25.76
CA ARG A 520 1.21 19.82 -24.73
C ARG A 520 -0.19 20.12 -25.24
N CYS A 521 -1.18 19.81 -24.45
CA CYS A 521 -2.58 20.16 -24.68
C CYS A 521 -2.83 21.63 -24.36
N LYS A 522 -3.40 22.37 -25.29
CA LYS A 522 -3.75 23.80 -25.09
C LYS A 522 -4.78 24.06 -23.99
N ASN A 523 -5.61 23.07 -23.64
CA ASN A 523 -6.67 23.20 -22.65
C ASN A 523 -6.26 22.74 -21.24
N CYS A 524 -5.41 21.73 -21.16
CA CYS A 524 -5.11 21.02 -19.88
C CYS A 524 -3.64 21.16 -19.45
N ASP A 525 -2.79 21.69 -20.33
CA ASP A 525 -1.34 21.81 -20.14
C ASP A 525 -0.61 20.52 -19.74
N ILE A 526 -1.17 19.37 -20.12
CA ILE A 526 -0.52 18.05 -19.99
C ILE A 526 0.07 17.61 -21.33
N SER A 527 1.12 16.78 -21.29
CA SER A 527 1.71 16.21 -22.50
C SER A 527 0.71 15.35 -23.27
N LEU A 528 0.67 15.50 -24.60
CA LEU A 528 -0.12 14.68 -25.48
C LEU A 528 0.53 13.29 -25.67
N THR A 529 -0.26 12.30 -26.00
CA THR A 529 0.21 10.94 -26.29
C THR A 529 0.01 10.63 -27.76
N LEU A 530 1.03 10.03 -28.41
CA LEU A 530 0.92 9.59 -29.81
C LEU A 530 0.03 8.36 -29.94
N HIS A 531 -1.03 8.47 -30.74
CA HIS A 531 -1.87 7.37 -31.18
C HIS A 531 -1.45 6.96 -32.59
N GLN A 532 -0.54 5.98 -32.71
CA GLN A 532 0.05 5.56 -33.99
C GLN A 532 -1.01 5.21 -35.06
N LYS A 533 -2.06 4.46 -34.71
CA LYS A 533 -3.13 4.07 -35.65
C LYS A 533 -3.94 5.25 -36.20
N ALA A 534 -4.07 6.32 -35.38
CA ALA A 534 -4.81 7.52 -35.79
C ALA A 534 -3.86 8.59 -36.35
N ASN A 535 -2.56 8.34 -36.36
CA ASN A 535 -1.52 9.29 -36.73
C ASN A 535 -1.70 10.67 -36.08
N ALA A 536 -2.04 10.70 -34.79
CA ALA A 536 -2.40 11.92 -34.07
C ALA A 536 -1.94 11.90 -32.62
N TYR A 537 -1.64 13.10 -32.11
CA TYR A 537 -1.40 13.38 -30.70
C TYR A 537 -2.73 13.66 -30.00
N LYS A 538 -3.03 13.00 -28.88
CA LYS A 538 -4.32 13.12 -28.16
C LYS A 538 -4.13 13.44 -26.67
N CYS A 539 -4.95 14.35 -26.17
CA CYS A 539 -5.07 14.63 -24.74
C CYS A 539 -6.01 13.62 -24.09
N HIS A 540 -5.57 12.94 -23.06
CA HIS A 540 -6.38 11.98 -22.30
C HIS A 540 -7.22 12.58 -21.17
N TYR A 541 -7.28 13.91 -21.06
CA TYR A 541 -8.18 14.60 -20.12
C TYR A 541 -9.40 15.16 -20.85
N CYS A 542 -9.19 15.99 -21.86
CA CYS A 542 -10.26 16.70 -22.55
C CYS A 542 -10.55 16.19 -24.00
N GLY A 543 -9.74 15.27 -24.53
CA GLY A 543 -9.93 14.75 -25.89
C GLY A 543 -9.32 15.59 -26.99
N PHE A 544 -8.71 16.74 -26.71
CA PHE A 544 -8.04 17.55 -27.73
C PHE A 544 -7.10 16.68 -28.57
N THR A 545 -7.21 16.79 -29.90
CA THR A 545 -6.43 16.02 -30.87
C THR A 545 -5.67 16.95 -31.79
N ARG A 546 -4.45 16.58 -32.16
CA ARG A 546 -3.58 17.27 -33.13
C ARG A 546 -2.91 16.26 -34.05
N ALA A 547 -2.72 16.59 -35.34
CA ALA A 547 -2.03 15.75 -36.30
C ALA A 547 -0.57 15.48 -35.87
N SER A 548 -0.06 14.25 -36.06
CA SER A 548 1.30 13.86 -35.65
C SER A 548 2.40 14.45 -36.54
N ALA A 549 2.09 14.79 -37.79
CA ALA A 549 3.00 15.43 -38.73
C ALA A 549 3.22 16.95 -38.47
N SER A 550 2.61 17.49 -37.40
CA SER A 550 2.76 18.91 -37.10
C SER A 550 4.11 19.24 -36.45
N ASN A 551 4.70 20.35 -36.86
CA ASN A 551 5.93 20.87 -36.29
C ASN A 551 5.78 21.24 -34.79
N CYS A 552 6.89 21.39 -34.10
CA CYS A 552 6.90 21.88 -32.73
C CYS A 552 6.21 23.25 -32.61
N ILE A 553 5.32 23.42 -31.63
CA ILE A 553 4.60 24.69 -31.44
C ILE A 553 5.55 25.80 -30.97
N SER A 554 6.53 25.42 -30.15
CA SER A 554 7.42 26.37 -29.48
C SER A 554 8.54 26.88 -30.38
N CYS A 555 9.11 26.07 -31.28
CA CYS A 555 10.25 26.43 -32.11
C CYS A 555 10.10 26.17 -33.61
N GLY A 556 8.95 25.69 -34.08
CA GLY A 556 8.69 25.38 -35.49
C GLY A 556 9.44 24.15 -36.07
N SER A 557 10.35 23.53 -35.33
CA SER A 557 11.14 22.38 -35.79
C SER A 557 10.31 21.15 -36.06
N SER A 558 10.61 20.40 -37.12
CA SER A 558 10.03 19.08 -37.43
C SER A 558 10.69 17.92 -36.64
N LYS A 559 11.74 18.19 -35.86
CA LYS A 559 12.53 17.17 -35.14
C LYS A 559 11.84 16.68 -33.86
N ILE A 560 10.68 16.03 -34.01
CA ILE A 560 9.96 15.42 -32.89
C ILE A 560 10.41 13.98 -32.71
N MET A 561 10.84 13.63 -31.51
CA MET A 561 11.25 12.27 -31.15
C MET A 561 10.37 11.69 -30.06
N LEU A 562 10.27 10.37 -30.02
CA LEU A 562 9.59 9.64 -28.95
C LEU A 562 10.62 9.23 -27.89
N LEU A 563 10.52 9.80 -26.70
CA LEU A 563 11.36 9.40 -25.57
C LEU A 563 10.94 8.02 -25.05
N GLY A 564 11.89 7.08 -25.01
CA GLY A 564 11.70 5.75 -24.45
C GLY A 564 13.07 5.07 -24.23
N LEU A 565 13.43 4.85 -22.96
CA LEU A 565 14.68 4.19 -22.56
C LEU A 565 14.41 3.15 -21.49
N GLY A 566 15.09 1.98 -21.56
CA GLY A 566 14.99 0.90 -20.58
C GLY A 566 16.27 0.76 -19.76
N THR A 567 16.13 0.33 -18.49
CA THR A 567 17.26 0.02 -17.61
C THR A 567 18.20 -1.04 -18.18
N GLU A 568 17.66 -1.99 -18.96
CA GLU A 568 18.44 -3.02 -19.66
C GLU A 568 19.43 -2.42 -20.65
N LYS A 569 18.98 -1.43 -21.42
CA LYS A 569 19.85 -0.74 -22.37
C LYS A 569 20.95 0.06 -21.68
N VAL A 570 20.61 0.71 -20.55
CA VAL A 570 21.61 1.44 -19.75
C VAL A 570 22.65 0.47 -19.17
N GLU A 571 22.20 -0.65 -18.58
CA GLU A 571 23.07 -1.71 -18.06
C GLU A 571 24.03 -2.23 -19.15
N ALA A 572 23.49 -2.60 -20.32
CA ALA A 572 24.28 -3.11 -21.44
C ALA A 572 25.31 -2.07 -21.93
N THR A 573 24.90 -0.79 -22.04
CA THR A 573 25.82 0.30 -22.43
C THR A 573 26.93 0.49 -21.43
N VAL A 574 26.64 0.47 -20.13
CA VAL A 574 27.67 0.63 -19.08
C VAL A 574 28.66 -0.54 -19.10
N LYS A 575 28.20 -1.78 -19.25
CA LYS A 575 29.07 -2.96 -19.38
C LYS A 575 29.98 -2.92 -20.59
N MET A 576 29.48 -2.33 -21.70
CA MET A 576 30.29 -2.15 -22.90
C MET A 576 31.36 -1.06 -22.71
N LEU A 577 31.01 0.05 -22.04
CA LEU A 577 31.93 1.18 -21.83
C LEU A 577 32.96 0.92 -20.73
N PHE A 578 32.59 0.14 -19.72
CA PHE A 578 33.42 -0.20 -18.56
C PHE A 578 33.37 -1.71 -18.29
N PRO A 579 34.10 -2.53 -19.12
CA PRO A 579 34.07 -3.99 -19.02
C PRO A 579 34.54 -4.53 -17.67
N GLN A 580 35.40 -3.78 -16.96
CA GLN A 580 35.95 -4.18 -15.65
C GLN A 580 35.00 -3.88 -14.49
N ALA A 581 33.99 -3.03 -14.70
CA ALA A 581 33.07 -2.63 -13.62
C ALA A 581 31.98 -3.69 -13.39
N SER A 582 31.75 -4.03 -12.12
CA SER A 582 30.64 -4.88 -11.69
C SER A 582 29.34 -4.07 -11.70
N VAL A 583 28.45 -4.38 -12.63
CA VAL A 583 27.18 -3.67 -12.84
C VAL A 583 26.01 -4.50 -12.35
N ALA A 584 25.20 -3.95 -11.45
CA ALA A 584 23.94 -4.56 -11.01
C ALA A 584 22.73 -3.69 -11.37
N ARG A 585 21.61 -4.34 -11.69
CA ARG A 585 20.33 -3.69 -11.98
C ARG A 585 19.33 -3.92 -10.87
N MET A 586 18.69 -2.84 -10.41
CA MET A 586 17.66 -2.86 -9.37
C MET A 586 16.36 -2.21 -9.88
N ASP A 587 15.50 -3.03 -10.45
CA ASP A 587 14.19 -2.65 -10.92
C ASP A 587 13.13 -3.70 -10.51
N ARG A 588 11.86 -3.48 -10.92
CA ARG A 588 10.76 -4.37 -10.55
C ARG A 588 10.95 -5.80 -11.06
N ASP A 589 11.63 -5.98 -12.19
CA ASP A 589 11.77 -7.30 -12.81
C ASP A 589 12.89 -8.10 -12.13
N THR A 590 14.01 -7.46 -11.80
CA THR A 590 15.14 -8.10 -11.10
C THR A 590 14.85 -8.38 -9.62
N THR A 591 13.91 -7.65 -9.01
CA THR A 591 13.59 -7.76 -7.57
C THR A 591 12.35 -8.61 -7.26
N ARG A 592 11.76 -9.28 -8.25
CA ARG A 592 10.55 -10.13 -8.06
C ARG A 592 10.78 -11.33 -7.13
N ARG A 593 11.96 -11.94 -7.15
CA ARG A 593 12.27 -13.11 -6.31
C ARG A 593 12.57 -12.68 -4.88
N LYS A 594 12.01 -13.41 -3.92
CA LYS A 594 12.28 -13.17 -2.48
C LYS A 594 13.78 -13.22 -2.22
N GLY A 595 14.33 -12.17 -1.59
CA GLY A 595 15.75 -12.07 -1.24
C GLY A 595 16.66 -11.45 -2.31
N SER A 596 16.26 -11.32 -3.59
CA SER A 596 17.11 -10.73 -4.65
C SER A 596 17.50 -9.28 -4.35
N MET A 597 16.57 -8.48 -3.87
CA MET A 597 16.83 -7.10 -3.45
C MET A 597 17.86 -7.02 -2.31
N ILE A 598 17.75 -7.89 -1.30
CA ILE A 598 18.69 -7.94 -0.18
C ILE A 598 20.08 -8.30 -0.67
N LYS A 599 20.20 -9.23 -1.63
CA LYS A 599 21.48 -9.62 -2.22
C LYS A 599 22.15 -8.43 -2.93
N ILE A 600 21.41 -7.68 -3.75
CA ILE A 600 21.93 -6.48 -4.43
C ILE A 600 22.39 -5.44 -3.39
N LEU A 601 21.57 -5.14 -2.38
CA LEU A 601 21.91 -4.17 -1.34
C LEU A 601 23.15 -4.57 -0.53
N LYS A 602 23.31 -5.87 -0.23
CA LYS A 602 24.53 -6.40 0.40
C LYS A 602 25.74 -6.22 -0.53
N GLY A 603 25.60 -6.50 -1.84
CA GLY A 603 26.66 -6.33 -2.81
C GLY A 603 27.14 -4.87 -2.89
N VAL A 604 26.23 -3.89 -2.94
CA VAL A 604 26.60 -2.47 -2.91
C VAL A 604 27.32 -2.11 -1.60
N ARG A 605 26.78 -2.55 -0.45
CA ARG A 605 27.39 -2.26 0.85
C ARG A 605 28.79 -2.86 1.00
N ASN A 606 28.99 -4.08 0.50
CA ASN A 606 30.27 -4.80 0.55
C ASN A 606 31.24 -4.40 -0.59
N ARG A 607 30.90 -3.39 -1.41
CA ARG A 607 31.69 -2.90 -2.54
C ARG A 607 32.00 -3.97 -3.61
N THR A 608 31.14 -4.99 -3.75
CA THR A 608 31.23 -5.97 -4.85
C THR A 608 30.45 -5.57 -6.08
N ILE A 609 29.79 -4.42 -6.05
CA ILE A 609 29.06 -3.79 -7.15
C ILE A 609 29.56 -2.36 -7.28
N ASP A 610 30.13 -2.02 -8.44
CA ASP A 610 30.66 -0.68 -8.72
C ASP A 610 29.59 0.26 -9.25
N VAL A 611 28.66 -0.26 -10.05
CA VAL A 611 27.56 0.51 -10.65
C VAL A 611 26.23 -0.10 -10.33
N LEU A 612 25.37 0.68 -9.70
CA LEU A 612 23.97 0.32 -9.49
C LEU A 612 23.10 1.07 -10.51
N VAL A 613 22.53 0.35 -11.47
CA VAL A 613 21.52 0.90 -12.41
C VAL A 613 20.13 0.67 -11.84
N GLY A 614 19.32 1.72 -11.66
CA GLY A 614 18.04 1.52 -11.07
C GLY A 614 16.97 2.56 -11.40
N THR A 615 15.73 2.23 -10.97
CA THR A 615 14.56 3.09 -11.09
C THR A 615 14.20 3.70 -9.74
N GLN A 616 12.96 4.11 -9.52
CA GLN A 616 12.50 4.73 -8.27
C GLN A 616 12.83 3.93 -7.00
N MET A 617 13.07 2.62 -7.11
CA MET A 617 13.43 1.78 -5.96
C MET A 617 14.77 2.17 -5.33
N VAL A 618 15.75 2.63 -6.14
CA VAL A 618 17.07 3.08 -5.63
C VAL A 618 17.02 4.50 -5.07
N ALA A 619 16.03 5.30 -5.48
CA ALA A 619 15.84 6.67 -4.98
C ALA A 619 15.36 6.71 -3.53
N LYS A 620 14.74 5.64 -3.04
CA LYS A 620 14.05 5.61 -1.76
C LYS A 620 14.82 4.87 -0.67
N GLY A 621 14.98 5.51 0.49
CA GLY A 621 15.27 4.94 1.80
C GLY A 621 16.55 4.15 2.03
N HIS A 622 17.27 3.78 0.99
CA HIS A 622 18.52 3.05 1.17
C HIS A 622 19.67 4.00 1.47
N ASP A 623 20.52 3.60 2.39
CA ASP A 623 21.77 4.30 2.70
C ASP A 623 22.92 3.61 1.98
N PHE A 624 23.58 4.39 1.11
CA PHE A 624 24.71 3.95 0.30
C PHE A 624 25.90 4.89 0.56
N PRO A 625 26.67 4.69 1.62
CA PRO A 625 27.73 5.62 2.02
C PRO A 625 28.85 5.76 1.00
N ASN A 626 29.07 4.75 0.16
CA ASN A 626 30.15 4.72 -0.83
C ASN A 626 29.74 5.20 -2.22
N ILE A 627 28.46 5.53 -2.44
CA ILE A 627 28.01 6.14 -3.70
C ILE A 627 28.34 7.62 -3.67
N THR A 628 29.37 8.01 -4.42
CA THR A 628 29.82 9.40 -4.56
C THR A 628 29.32 10.04 -5.85
N LEU A 629 29.04 9.24 -6.90
CA LEU A 629 28.48 9.71 -8.16
C LEU A 629 27.05 9.24 -8.35
N VAL A 630 26.17 10.17 -8.72
CA VAL A 630 24.81 9.89 -9.19
C VAL A 630 24.64 10.44 -10.60
N GLY A 631 24.37 9.56 -11.57
CA GLY A 631 24.03 9.91 -12.95
C GLY A 631 22.53 9.79 -13.18
N ILE A 632 21.85 10.88 -13.50
CA ILE A 632 20.42 10.90 -13.89
C ILE A 632 20.39 10.92 -15.42
N ILE A 633 19.97 9.79 -16.02
CA ILE A 633 20.16 9.53 -17.45
C ILE A 633 19.26 10.41 -18.34
N CYS A 634 18.03 10.63 -17.98
CA CYS A 634 17.10 11.51 -18.70
C CYS A 634 15.97 11.95 -17.76
N ALA A 635 16.06 13.18 -17.28
CA ALA A 635 15.08 13.75 -16.35
C ALA A 635 13.70 13.94 -16.99
N ASP A 636 13.67 14.13 -18.32
CA ASP A 636 12.46 14.45 -19.10
C ASP A 636 11.44 13.32 -19.14
N LEU A 637 11.86 12.06 -18.92
CA LEU A 637 10.94 10.91 -18.92
C LEU A 637 9.82 11.05 -17.90
N SER A 638 10.08 11.67 -16.75
CA SER A 638 9.06 11.94 -15.74
C SER A 638 8.31 13.23 -15.97
N LEU A 639 9.00 14.24 -16.47
CA LEU A 639 8.46 15.56 -16.72
C LEU A 639 7.35 15.53 -17.78
N ASN A 640 7.54 14.71 -18.80
CA ASN A 640 6.62 14.60 -19.94
C ASN A 640 5.50 13.58 -19.74
N PHE A 641 5.28 13.12 -18.51
CA PHE A 641 4.18 12.24 -18.21
C PHE A 641 2.82 12.99 -18.32
N PRO A 642 1.75 12.41 -18.94
CA PRO A 642 0.48 13.10 -19.14
C PRO A 642 -0.36 13.19 -17.85
N ASP A 643 0.17 13.82 -16.85
CA ASP A 643 -0.45 14.05 -15.54
C ASP A 643 -0.03 15.45 -15.06
N PHE A 644 -0.97 16.23 -14.55
CA PHE A 644 -0.71 17.59 -14.05
C PHE A 644 0.31 17.61 -12.88
N ARG A 645 0.58 16.48 -12.24
CA ARG A 645 1.59 16.32 -11.19
C ARG A 645 2.98 15.96 -11.74
N ALA A 646 3.17 15.94 -13.04
CA ALA A 646 4.44 15.48 -13.63
C ALA A 646 5.62 16.34 -13.16
N GLY A 647 5.46 17.66 -13.11
CA GLY A 647 6.46 18.61 -12.59
C GLY A 647 6.80 18.34 -11.12
N GLU A 648 5.78 18.22 -10.26
CA GLU A 648 5.93 17.91 -8.83
C GLU A 648 6.68 16.60 -8.61
N ARG A 649 6.29 15.53 -9.31
CA ARG A 649 6.94 14.23 -9.18
C ARG A 649 8.38 14.24 -9.67
N THR A 650 8.64 14.96 -10.76
CA THR A 650 9.99 15.09 -11.29
C THR A 650 10.89 15.80 -10.29
N PHE A 651 10.45 16.95 -9.79
CA PHE A 651 11.16 17.69 -8.76
C PHE A 651 11.46 16.81 -7.52
N GLN A 652 10.44 16.17 -6.95
CA GLN A 652 10.57 15.31 -5.77
C GLN A 652 11.58 14.19 -5.99
N LEU A 653 11.49 13.55 -7.14
CA LEU A 653 12.35 12.42 -7.49
C LEU A 653 13.80 12.85 -7.71
N LEU A 654 14.03 13.94 -8.47
CA LEU A 654 15.37 14.47 -8.71
C LEU A 654 16.04 14.90 -7.40
N ALA A 655 15.33 15.63 -6.53
CA ALA A 655 15.84 16.03 -5.23
C ALA A 655 16.16 14.84 -4.31
N GLN A 656 15.33 13.77 -4.34
CA GLN A 656 15.60 12.55 -3.57
C GLN A 656 16.81 11.79 -4.06
N VAL A 657 16.95 11.64 -5.39
CA VAL A 657 18.05 10.90 -6.02
C VAL A 657 19.36 11.67 -5.84
N SER A 658 19.35 12.97 -6.05
CA SER A 658 20.52 13.83 -5.81
C SER A 658 20.99 13.72 -4.35
N GLY A 659 20.06 13.64 -3.39
CA GLY A 659 20.38 13.44 -1.98
C GLY A 659 21.00 12.07 -1.64
N ARG A 660 21.20 11.16 -2.59
CA ARG A 660 21.89 9.86 -2.38
C ARG A 660 23.40 9.97 -2.50
N ALA A 661 23.89 10.93 -3.27
CA ALA A 661 25.32 11.16 -3.42
C ALA A 661 25.93 11.76 -2.14
N GLY A 662 27.15 11.32 -1.76
CA GLY A 662 27.94 11.91 -0.69
C GLY A 662 27.32 11.77 0.70
N ARG A 663 26.79 10.60 1.03
CA ARG A 663 26.36 10.28 2.40
C ARG A 663 27.47 9.79 3.30
N GLY A 664 28.61 9.40 2.72
CA GLY A 664 29.84 9.06 3.41
C GLY A 664 30.68 10.31 3.73
N ALA A 665 31.98 10.09 3.96
CA ALA A 665 32.95 11.15 4.21
C ALA A 665 33.30 11.96 2.96
N VAL A 666 33.14 11.35 1.75
CA VAL A 666 33.50 11.98 0.47
C VAL A 666 32.32 12.80 -0.06
N PRO A 667 32.55 14.05 -0.53
CA PRO A 667 31.51 14.86 -1.14
C PRO A 667 30.89 14.20 -2.38
N GLY A 668 29.57 14.30 -2.52
CA GLY A 668 28.87 13.71 -3.65
C GLY A 668 28.82 14.61 -4.88
N ARG A 669 28.82 13.99 -6.06
CA ARG A 669 28.61 14.65 -7.36
C ARG A 669 27.38 14.07 -8.07
N VAL A 670 26.59 14.92 -8.70
CA VAL A 670 25.41 14.53 -9.48
C VAL A 670 25.51 15.07 -10.89
N ILE A 671 25.38 14.20 -11.89
CA ILE A 671 25.28 14.58 -13.30
C ILE A 671 23.83 14.37 -13.73
N LEU A 672 23.13 15.45 -14.05
CA LEU A 672 21.74 15.45 -14.46
C LEU A 672 21.63 15.74 -15.94
N GLN A 673 21.26 14.76 -16.74
CA GLN A 673 21.10 14.87 -18.19
C GLN A 673 19.63 15.14 -18.54
N THR A 674 19.38 16.18 -19.35
CA THR A 674 18.01 16.60 -19.73
C THR A 674 17.97 17.32 -21.07
N TYR A 675 16.85 17.23 -21.79
CA TYR A 675 16.55 18.04 -22.99
C TYR A 675 15.94 19.40 -22.63
N ASN A 676 15.52 19.59 -21.37
CA ASN A 676 14.88 20.83 -20.92
C ASN A 676 15.55 21.39 -19.65
N PRO A 677 16.82 21.86 -19.74
CA PRO A 677 17.57 22.33 -18.58
C PRO A 677 16.95 23.55 -17.90
N ASP A 678 16.19 24.35 -18.63
CA ASP A 678 15.60 25.60 -18.16
C ASP A 678 14.24 25.40 -17.46
N HIS A 679 13.72 24.15 -17.41
CA HIS A 679 12.44 23.87 -16.77
C HIS A 679 12.53 24.08 -15.24
N PHE A 680 11.59 24.83 -14.67
CA PHE A 680 11.61 25.21 -13.25
C PHE A 680 11.74 24.04 -12.27
N SER A 681 11.18 22.85 -12.60
CA SER A 681 11.32 21.64 -11.78
C SER A 681 12.75 21.11 -11.77
N ILE A 682 13.49 21.27 -12.87
CA ILE A 682 14.87 20.82 -13.02
C ILE A 682 15.80 21.81 -12.34
N LEU A 683 15.65 23.11 -12.62
CA LEU A 683 16.42 24.17 -11.97
C LEU A 683 16.30 24.11 -10.45
N SER A 684 15.06 24.09 -9.92
CA SER A 684 14.86 24.01 -8.48
C SER A 684 15.42 22.72 -7.85
N ALA A 685 15.39 21.60 -8.58
CA ALA A 685 15.97 20.35 -8.10
C ALA A 685 17.50 20.38 -8.10
N SER A 686 18.13 21.04 -9.08
CA SER A 686 19.59 21.20 -9.16
C SER A 686 20.12 22.14 -8.06
N GLU A 687 19.39 23.18 -7.76
CA GLU A 687 19.67 24.14 -6.67
C GLU A 687 19.26 23.62 -5.31
N GLN A 688 18.47 22.54 -5.27
CA GLN A 688 17.90 21.95 -4.06
C GLN A 688 17.05 22.97 -3.26
N ASP A 689 16.47 23.96 -3.95
CA ASP A 689 15.59 24.97 -3.36
C ASP A 689 14.11 24.63 -3.66
N LEU A 690 13.35 24.47 -2.57
CA LEU A 690 11.93 24.14 -2.61
C LEU A 690 11.06 25.34 -2.97
N LYS A 691 11.45 26.56 -2.54
CA LYS A 691 10.57 27.74 -2.58
C LYS A 691 10.22 28.18 -4.00
N PRO A 692 11.19 28.33 -4.93
CA PRO A 692 10.91 28.71 -6.31
C PRO A 692 9.98 27.69 -6.97
N PHE A 693 10.25 26.39 -6.77
CA PHE A 693 9.41 25.34 -7.30
C PHE A 693 7.94 25.48 -6.86
N TYR A 694 7.70 25.58 -5.55
CA TYR A 694 6.34 25.70 -5.03
C TYR A 694 5.61 26.96 -5.50
N LYS A 695 6.32 28.08 -5.63
CA LYS A 695 5.74 29.34 -6.11
C LYS A 695 5.17 29.19 -7.53
N VAL A 696 5.96 28.59 -8.44
CA VAL A 696 5.58 28.41 -9.84
C VAL A 696 4.49 27.35 -9.97
N GLU A 697 4.68 26.17 -9.38
CA GLU A 697 3.73 25.06 -9.48
C GLU A 697 2.35 25.41 -8.90
N ILE A 698 2.29 26.11 -7.77
CA ILE A 698 1.03 26.59 -7.18
C ILE A 698 0.34 27.57 -8.12
N GLY A 699 1.08 28.45 -8.79
CA GLY A 699 0.56 29.38 -9.79
C GLY A 699 -0.16 28.65 -10.92
N PHE A 700 0.50 27.64 -11.52
CA PHE A 700 -0.08 26.80 -12.57
C PHE A 700 -1.34 26.07 -12.11
N ARG A 701 -1.31 25.47 -10.91
CA ARG A 701 -2.47 24.76 -10.38
C ARG A 701 -3.65 25.67 -10.11
N LYS A 702 -3.39 26.89 -9.68
CA LYS A 702 -4.45 27.91 -9.46
C LYS A 702 -5.10 28.31 -10.77
N SER A 703 -4.33 28.63 -11.83
CA SER A 703 -4.85 29.06 -13.13
C SER A 703 -5.68 27.98 -13.83
N LEU A 704 -5.33 26.69 -13.63
CA LEU A 704 -6.02 25.55 -14.24
C LEU A 704 -7.00 24.83 -13.30
N ASN A 705 -7.28 25.38 -12.12
CA ASN A 705 -8.15 24.78 -11.11
C ASN A 705 -7.77 23.31 -10.79
N TYR A 706 -6.48 23.01 -10.61
CA TYR A 706 -6.04 21.70 -10.12
C TYR A 706 -5.89 21.67 -8.59
N PRO A 707 -5.89 20.49 -7.96
CA PRO A 707 -5.58 20.39 -6.53
C PRO A 707 -4.25 21.10 -6.17
N PRO A 708 -4.21 21.94 -5.11
CA PRO A 708 -5.12 22.00 -3.97
C PRO A 708 -6.35 22.91 -4.11
N PHE A 709 -6.53 23.60 -5.23
CA PHE A 709 -7.62 24.56 -5.45
C PHE A 709 -8.95 23.90 -5.83
N SER A 710 -8.93 22.64 -6.19
CA SER A 710 -10.10 21.83 -6.49
C SER A 710 -9.93 20.43 -5.89
N ARG A 711 -10.97 19.63 -6.03
CA ARG A 711 -10.93 18.17 -5.79
C ARG A 711 -11.22 17.43 -7.08
N VAL A 712 -10.63 16.26 -7.20
CA VAL A 712 -10.75 15.47 -8.43
C VAL A 712 -11.27 14.08 -8.10
N ALA A 713 -12.22 13.59 -8.89
CA ALA A 713 -12.63 12.20 -8.89
C ALA A 713 -12.52 11.65 -10.32
N GLN A 714 -12.17 10.38 -10.45
CA GLN A 714 -12.02 9.72 -11.74
C GLN A 714 -12.94 8.51 -11.83
N ILE A 715 -13.73 8.42 -12.89
CA ILE A 715 -14.54 7.25 -13.22
C ILE A 715 -13.78 6.46 -14.28
N LYS A 716 -13.37 5.22 -13.94
CA LYS A 716 -12.65 4.30 -14.81
C LYS A 716 -13.61 3.26 -15.34
N ILE A 717 -13.76 3.14 -16.65
CA ILE A 717 -14.69 2.24 -17.32
C ILE A 717 -13.89 1.24 -18.16
N SER A 718 -14.15 -0.06 -17.99
CA SER A 718 -13.37 -1.09 -18.69
C SER A 718 -14.18 -2.33 -19.04
N GLY A 719 -13.99 -2.86 -20.25
CA GLY A 719 -14.68 -4.05 -20.74
C GLY A 719 -13.91 -4.79 -21.84
N LYS A 720 -14.30 -6.03 -22.13
CA LYS A 720 -13.66 -6.86 -23.16
C LYS A 720 -14.08 -6.43 -24.58
N ASN A 721 -15.30 -5.98 -24.77
CA ASN A 721 -15.83 -5.50 -26.05
C ASN A 721 -15.63 -3.98 -26.15
N LYS A 722 -14.96 -3.53 -27.18
CA LYS A 722 -14.63 -2.11 -27.40
C LYS A 722 -15.90 -1.26 -27.50
N GLU A 723 -16.82 -1.65 -28.35
CA GLU A 723 -18.00 -0.85 -28.68
C GLU A 723 -18.98 -0.77 -27.49
N LYS A 724 -19.29 -1.92 -26.86
CA LYS A 724 -20.13 -1.93 -25.64
C LYS A 724 -19.52 -1.10 -24.50
N THR A 725 -18.19 -1.08 -24.41
CA THR A 725 -17.50 -0.29 -23.37
C THR A 725 -17.55 1.20 -23.68
N ARG A 726 -17.42 1.59 -24.98
CA ARG A 726 -17.58 2.96 -25.46
C ARG A 726 -18.97 3.49 -25.18
N GLN A 727 -20.01 2.76 -25.66
CA GLN A 727 -21.40 3.14 -25.44
C GLN A 727 -21.75 3.29 -23.95
N HIS A 728 -21.26 2.38 -23.11
CA HIS A 728 -21.48 2.51 -21.68
C HIS A 728 -20.75 3.71 -21.06
N ALA A 729 -19.55 4.04 -21.57
CA ALA A 729 -18.82 5.23 -21.14
C ALA A 729 -19.58 6.51 -21.51
N GLU A 730 -20.18 6.55 -22.71
CA GLU A 730 -21.04 7.65 -23.16
C GLU A 730 -22.30 7.75 -22.27
N THR A 731 -23.00 6.64 -22.02
CA THR A 731 -24.16 6.61 -21.10
C THR A 731 -23.82 7.18 -19.71
N VAL A 732 -22.67 6.80 -19.14
CA VAL A 732 -22.23 7.34 -17.84
C VAL A 732 -21.85 8.82 -17.96
N GLY A 733 -21.26 9.25 -19.07
CA GLY A 733 -20.97 10.66 -19.36
C GLY A 733 -22.24 11.51 -19.42
N ASP A 734 -23.22 11.07 -20.19
CA ASP A 734 -24.52 11.74 -20.35
C ASP A 734 -25.26 11.85 -19.00
N LEU A 735 -25.20 10.77 -18.20
CA LEU A 735 -25.73 10.82 -16.84
C LEU A 735 -25.02 11.89 -15.99
N CYS A 736 -23.70 11.99 -16.07
CA CYS A 736 -22.95 13.03 -15.37
C CYS A 736 -23.39 14.45 -15.79
N HIS A 737 -23.58 14.68 -17.09
CA HIS A 737 -24.03 15.97 -17.61
C HIS A 737 -25.47 16.29 -17.19
N THR A 738 -26.37 15.32 -17.26
CA THR A 738 -27.77 15.45 -16.82
C THR A 738 -27.87 15.82 -15.34
N LEU A 739 -27.10 15.11 -14.48
CA LEU A 739 -27.07 15.39 -13.03
C LEU A 739 -26.48 16.77 -12.71
N LYS A 740 -25.49 17.21 -13.50
CA LYS A 740 -24.91 18.55 -13.36
C LYS A 740 -25.96 19.62 -13.72
N GLN A 741 -26.71 19.44 -14.83
CA GLN A 741 -27.73 20.39 -15.30
C GLN A 741 -28.89 20.52 -14.32
N LYS A 742 -29.34 19.41 -13.72
CA LYS A 742 -30.41 19.41 -12.70
C LYS A 742 -30.06 20.21 -11.45
N ASN A 743 -28.79 20.49 -11.21
CA ASN A 743 -28.34 21.22 -10.01
C ASN A 743 -27.58 22.50 -10.39
N ARG A 744 -28.28 23.65 -10.35
CA ARG A 744 -27.72 24.97 -10.71
C ARG A 744 -26.42 25.31 -9.95
N SER A 745 -26.27 24.89 -8.70
CA SER A 745 -25.05 25.15 -7.91
C SER A 745 -23.81 24.42 -8.47
N LEU A 746 -24.00 23.31 -9.18
CA LEU A 746 -22.92 22.52 -9.78
C LEU A 746 -22.50 23.07 -11.15
N SER A 747 -23.32 23.88 -11.83
CA SER A 747 -23.02 24.35 -13.18
C SER A 747 -21.70 25.12 -13.28
N LYS A 748 -21.39 25.94 -12.25
CA LYS A 748 -20.17 26.77 -12.17
C LYS A 748 -19.04 26.12 -11.37
N THR A 749 -19.34 25.15 -10.49
CA THR A 749 -18.38 24.58 -9.54
C THR A 749 -17.86 23.20 -9.92
N LEU A 750 -18.50 22.51 -10.87
CA LEU A 750 -18.12 21.18 -11.33
C LEU A 750 -17.76 21.19 -12.82
N GLU A 751 -16.56 20.75 -13.17
CA GLU A 751 -16.10 20.49 -14.53
C GLU A 751 -16.11 18.99 -14.80
N ILE A 752 -16.66 18.56 -15.94
CA ILE A 752 -16.71 17.16 -16.41
C ILE A 752 -15.87 17.08 -17.67
N LEU A 753 -14.80 16.26 -17.63
CA LEU A 753 -13.91 16.03 -18.78
C LEU A 753 -14.02 14.57 -19.23
N GLY A 754 -14.31 14.37 -20.49
CA GLY A 754 -14.61 13.05 -21.08
C GLY A 754 -16.12 12.77 -21.17
N PRO A 755 -16.53 11.53 -21.56
CA PRO A 755 -15.74 10.31 -21.60
C PRO A 755 -14.68 10.26 -22.70
N ILE A 756 -13.51 9.73 -22.36
CA ILE A 756 -12.38 9.64 -23.26
C ILE A 756 -11.62 8.33 -23.08
N GLU A 757 -10.95 7.85 -24.12
CA GLU A 757 -10.05 6.71 -24.04
C GLU A 757 -8.94 6.95 -23.00
N ALA A 758 -8.69 5.97 -22.11
CA ALA A 758 -7.61 6.07 -21.14
C ALA A 758 -6.22 6.07 -21.83
N PRO A 759 -5.16 6.68 -21.22
CA PRO A 759 -3.80 6.71 -21.79
C PRO A 759 -3.26 5.33 -22.19
N LEU A 760 -3.55 4.32 -21.40
CA LEU A 760 -3.33 2.91 -21.75
C LEU A 760 -4.68 2.31 -22.18
N PHE A 761 -5.03 2.47 -23.43
CA PHE A 761 -6.35 2.14 -23.97
C PHE A 761 -6.74 0.67 -23.82
N LYS A 762 -5.76 -0.26 -23.95
CA LYS A 762 -6.01 -1.70 -23.82
C LYS A 762 -5.00 -2.36 -22.89
N ILE A 763 -5.48 -2.91 -21.78
CA ILE A 763 -4.67 -3.68 -20.82
C ILE A 763 -5.34 -5.01 -20.52
N ALA A 764 -4.58 -6.11 -20.55
CA ALA A 764 -5.07 -7.46 -20.25
C ALA A 764 -6.37 -7.79 -20.99
N LYS A 765 -6.39 -7.52 -22.31
CA LYS A 765 -7.52 -7.74 -23.22
C LYS A 765 -8.78 -6.90 -22.90
N LYS A 766 -8.69 -5.85 -22.08
CA LYS A 766 -9.79 -4.93 -21.75
C LYS A 766 -9.53 -3.56 -22.34
N TYR A 767 -10.52 -2.99 -22.98
CA TYR A 767 -10.57 -1.61 -23.47
C TYR A 767 -10.98 -0.69 -22.31
N ARG A 768 -10.46 0.54 -22.28
CA ARG A 768 -10.60 1.44 -21.13
C ARG A 768 -10.97 2.85 -21.54
N TRP A 769 -11.97 3.41 -20.87
CA TRP A 769 -12.38 4.82 -20.93
C TRP A 769 -12.31 5.44 -19.54
N GLN A 770 -12.32 6.76 -19.51
CA GLN A 770 -12.35 7.51 -18.26
C GLN A 770 -13.13 8.80 -18.37
N ILE A 771 -13.68 9.23 -17.26
CA ILE A 771 -14.29 10.54 -17.04
C ILE A 771 -13.61 11.16 -15.84
N LEU A 772 -13.19 12.43 -15.98
CA LEU A 772 -12.57 13.19 -14.90
C LEU A 772 -13.55 14.24 -14.42
N LEU A 773 -13.80 14.27 -13.13
CA LEU A 773 -14.67 15.23 -12.44
C LEU A 773 -13.81 16.16 -11.61
N LYS A 774 -13.86 17.48 -11.87
CA LYS A 774 -13.16 18.51 -11.10
C LYS A 774 -14.16 19.38 -10.38
N GLY A 775 -14.14 19.39 -9.05
CA GLY A 775 -15.03 20.20 -8.20
C GLY A 775 -14.25 21.25 -7.42
N LEU A 776 -14.65 22.51 -7.50
CA LEU A 776 -14.07 23.58 -6.69
C LEU A 776 -14.43 23.44 -5.22
N GLU A 777 -15.64 22.94 -4.94
CA GLU A 777 -16.17 22.71 -3.60
C GLU A 777 -16.23 21.22 -3.26
N VAL A 778 -15.59 20.83 -2.16
CA VAL A 778 -15.53 19.43 -1.70
C VAL A 778 -16.93 18.86 -1.44
N ARG A 779 -17.78 19.61 -0.73
CA ARG A 779 -19.14 19.18 -0.37
C ARG A 779 -20.04 19.02 -1.59
N ALA A 780 -19.94 19.93 -2.56
CA ALA A 780 -20.71 19.88 -3.80
C ALA A 780 -20.31 18.66 -4.65
N LEU A 781 -19.01 18.46 -4.85
CA LEU A 781 -18.50 17.26 -5.54
C LEU A 781 -18.95 15.97 -4.85
N HIS A 782 -18.87 15.91 -3.54
CA HIS A 782 -19.23 14.70 -2.79
C HIS A 782 -20.74 14.39 -2.90
N ARG A 783 -21.61 15.40 -2.80
CA ARG A 783 -23.05 15.24 -3.05
C ARG A 783 -23.34 14.76 -4.47
N PHE A 784 -22.67 15.32 -5.46
CA PHE A 784 -22.78 14.87 -6.84
C PHE A 784 -22.36 13.39 -7.00
N LEU A 785 -21.24 13.01 -6.40
CA LEU A 785 -20.74 11.64 -6.44
C LEU A 785 -21.67 10.65 -5.71
N ASN A 786 -22.31 11.05 -4.61
CA ASN A 786 -23.31 10.24 -3.91
C ASN A 786 -24.50 9.98 -4.82
N ASN A 787 -25.07 11.02 -5.41
CA ASN A 787 -26.20 10.88 -6.35
C ASN A 787 -25.82 9.98 -7.52
N LEU A 788 -24.69 10.24 -8.16
CA LEU A 788 -24.22 9.45 -9.29
C LEU A 788 -23.99 7.98 -8.91
N TRP A 789 -23.31 7.71 -7.79
CA TRP A 789 -22.80 6.38 -7.47
C TRP A 789 -23.76 5.51 -6.69
N LEU A 790 -24.57 6.09 -5.82
CA LEU A 790 -25.51 5.35 -4.96
C LEU A 790 -26.92 5.34 -5.54
N GLU A 791 -27.46 6.50 -5.96
CA GLU A 791 -28.83 6.61 -6.44
C GLU A 791 -29.00 6.09 -7.87
N ASN A 792 -27.99 6.27 -8.72
CA ASN A 792 -28.03 5.83 -10.14
C ASN A 792 -27.24 4.53 -10.39
N ARG A 793 -27.13 3.70 -9.38
CA ARG A 793 -26.33 2.46 -9.41
C ARG A 793 -26.77 1.48 -10.49
N ALA A 794 -28.04 1.40 -10.81
CA ALA A 794 -28.57 0.52 -11.86
C ALA A 794 -28.02 0.88 -13.25
N ILE A 795 -27.84 2.17 -13.52
CA ILE A 795 -27.30 2.66 -14.80
C ILE A 795 -25.79 2.38 -14.88
N ILE A 796 -25.08 2.59 -13.76
CA ILE A 796 -23.63 2.44 -13.70
C ILE A 796 -23.19 0.97 -13.80
N ASN A 797 -23.91 0.06 -13.15
CA ASN A 797 -23.51 -1.35 -13.08
C ASN A 797 -24.05 -2.15 -14.26
N ARG A 798 -23.16 -2.57 -15.16
CA ARG A 798 -23.45 -3.55 -16.21
C ARG A 798 -22.62 -4.82 -16.02
N ARG A 799 -23.17 -5.99 -16.41
CA ARG A 799 -22.47 -7.29 -16.25
C ARG A 799 -21.16 -7.35 -17.02
N ASP A 800 -21.09 -6.74 -18.23
CA ASP A 800 -19.96 -6.88 -19.16
C ASP A 800 -18.95 -5.75 -19.06
N VAL A 801 -19.30 -4.64 -18.37
CA VAL A 801 -18.46 -3.45 -18.26
C VAL A 801 -18.26 -3.10 -16.79
N LYS A 802 -17.01 -3.05 -16.39
CA LYS A 802 -16.62 -2.68 -15.03
C LYS A 802 -16.45 -1.17 -14.92
N VAL A 803 -17.20 -0.53 -14.06
CA VAL A 803 -17.06 0.88 -13.70
C VAL A 803 -16.45 0.98 -12.31
N VAL A 804 -15.55 1.92 -12.12
CA VAL A 804 -14.83 2.12 -10.87
C VAL A 804 -14.68 3.60 -10.60
N LEU A 805 -15.10 4.03 -9.41
CA LEU A 805 -14.87 5.38 -8.90
C LEU A 805 -13.55 5.44 -8.12
N ASP A 806 -12.76 6.49 -8.37
CA ASP A 806 -11.52 6.79 -7.66
C ASP A 806 -11.56 8.25 -7.19
N VAL A 807 -11.78 8.45 -5.90
CA VAL A 807 -11.80 9.77 -5.26
C VAL A 807 -10.36 10.16 -4.91
N ASP A 808 -9.97 11.39 -5.21
CA ASP A 808 -8.59 11.89 -5.10
C ASP A 808 -7.56 10.94 -5.75
N PRO A 809 -7.68 10.67 -7.06
CA PRO A 809 -6.73 9.80 -7.76
C PRO A 809 -5.35 10.42 -7.75
N ILE A 810 -4.32 9.61 -7.46
CA ILE A 810 -2.92 10.03 -7.60
C ILE A 810 -2.44 9.82 -9.03
N PHE A 811 -2.88 8.74 -9.70
CA PHE A 811 -2.54 8.45 -11.09
C PHE A 811 -3.78 8.58 -11.98
N MET A 812 -3.67 9.39 -13.02
CA MET A 812 -4.72 9.62 -14.01
C MET A 812 -4.64 8.66 -15.22
N MET A 813 -3.96 7.51 -15.08
CA MET A 813 -3.79 6.51 -16.16
C MET A 813 -4.70 5.30 -16.03
#